data_9bf884b42e813532715dac6a2c1e93c4
#
_entry.id   9bf884b42e813532715dac6a2c1e93c4
#
_cell.length_a   1.000
_cell.length_b   1.000
_cell.length_c   1.000
_cell.angle_alpha   90.00
_cell.angle_beta   90.00
_cell.angle_gamma   90.00
#
_symmetry.space_group_name_H-M   'P 1'
#
loop_
_entity.id
_entity.type
_entity.pdbx_description
1 polymer ?
#
loop_
_entity_poly.entity_id
_entity_poly.type
_entity_poly.pdbx_seq_one_letter_code
_entity_poly.pdbx_strand_id
1 'polypeptide(L)'
;MDYKNTIITPKTDFPMKAGLPAREPGMLESWQKLDLYNAMLEKNKDLPRFVLHDGPPFSNGYIHMGHALNKTLKDFIVRSHAMMGYYTPYVPGWDNHGLPIERAIETSKKKLNKDMSVPEFRKACAEFAEDFIQKQMAGFKRLGVVGDWAHPYRTMDKHFEAQEVKVFGRMFDKGYIYKGLKPVTWCPYCVTAVAEADIEYKDDPCTTVYVKFPMKDDLGKLAGFDLSKTFFVIWTTTIWTLPGNLAICLHPRDTYVLVKADNGETYIMAEALMDKVMHIGGFETYEVLARYPGSFFENMLAQHPFMDKTSRLVNAEYVTMDSGTGCVHTAPGFGADDYQTCMRYGMELVVPVDDYGRHTDYAGKYAGMKTEESNPVILEDMRQSGVLFASEEIVHSYPHHDRCKKPVIFRATPQWFCSVESFKDQAIQAIENVQWYPAWGQERMTSMIRERADWCISRQRRWGLPIPVFYCKDCGKPVSNPESIGKLSGLFDEYGSNIWFEKEAMELVPDGFTCPHCGGKEFDKETDTLDCWFDSGSTHYASLMHRTPDLWPADVYLEGADQYRGWFQSSLLTSVGALDQGAPFKQVLTHGWTVDGQGRAMHKSLGNGVDPADLIKEFGADIVRLWAASSDYHADVRCSKEIFKQIAQNYLKFRNTARYCLGNLNEFDPNRLVPADQLEELDRWALTKLDQLVAECRKAYNGYEFHVVTHAINDFCVVELSSFYLDILKDRLYCEEKNGLRRRSAQTALFLILDAMAKVFAPILAFTCDEIWQAMPHRDSDDARNVLLNQMPESFAAYKLDDAAMARWDTVMKLRQDVNGILEKARADKRIGKALEAHVTLQTENSDLKKACEGLNLAEICIVSTCDWSDPEEGAEVGAGVNFPDLTVGVSEAKGVKCPRCWMHSVDANAEGLCPRCAAVIAGMDVEL
;
A
#
# COMPACT_ATOMS: atom_id res chain seq x y z
N MET A 1 -49.68 41.28 12.27
CA MET A 1 -49.32 40.61 10.99
C MET A 1 -48.33 39.48 11.21
N ASP A 2 -48.45 38.36 10.52
CA ASP A 2 -47.43 37.26 10.59
C ASP A 2 -46.40 37.44 9.46
N TYR A 3 -45.27 38.01 9.77
CA TYR A 3 -44.20 38.27 8.77
C TYR A 3 -43.33 37.05 8.42
N LYS A 4 -43.67 35.83 8.91
CA LYS A 4 -42.91 34.61 8.65
C LYS A 4 -42.79 34.29 7.14
N ASN A 5 -43.86 34.59 6.40
CA ASN A 5 -43.90 34.33 4.95
C ASN A 5 -43.03 35.33 4.13
N THR A 6 -42.57 36.42 4.73
CA THR A 6 -41.66 37.38 4.09
C THR A 6 -40.17 37.07 4.32
N ILE A 7 -39.87 36.10 5.14
CA ILE A 7 -38.49 35.65 5.38
C ILE A 7 -38.09 34.70 4.27
N ILE A 8 -36.89 34.89 3.75
CA ILE A 8 -36.30 33.99 2.73
C ILE A 8 -35.78 32.74 3.43
N THR A 9 -36.53 31.64 3.36
CA THR A 9 -36.16 30.39 3.99
C THR A 9 -35.27 29.56 3.04
N PRO A 10 -34.22 28.88 3.53
CA PRO A 10 -33.40 27.98 2.75
C PRO A 10 -34.23 26.85 2.14
N LYS A 11 -34.06 26.60 0.83
CA LYS A 11 -34.73 25.52 0.11
C LYS A 11 -33.72 24.71 -0.71
N THR A 12 -33.75 23.40 -0.59
CA THR A 12 -32.93 22.48 -1.38
C THR A 12 -33.56 21.09 -1.39
N ASP A 13 -33.46 20.41 -2.51
CA ASP A 13 -33.83 19.00 -2.66
C ASP A 13 -32.72 18.05 -2.18
N PHE A 14 -31.56 18.60 -1.81
CA PHE A 14 -30.45 17.82 -1.25
C PHE A 14 -30.86 17.21 0.09
N PRO A 15 -30.83 15.86 0.21
CA PRO A 15 -31.45 15.18 1.35
C PRO A 15 -30.76 15.48 2.68
N MET A 16 -31.55 15.59 3.74
CA MET A 16 -31.04 15.78 5.09
C MET A 16 -30.24 14.56 5.57
N LYS A 17 -30.74 13.35 5.30
CA LYS A 17 -30.05 12.10 5.65
C LYS A 17 -29.12 11.69 4.50
N ALA A 18 -27.89 11.31 4.81
CA ALA A 18 -26.93 10.87 3.80
C ALA A 18 -27.44 9.64 3.04
N GLY A 19 -27.81 8.58 3.73
CA GLY A 19 -28.34 7.34 3.16
C GLY A 19 -27.42 6.71 2.11
N LEU A 20 -26.10 6.86 2.25
CA LEU A 20 -25.09 6.46 1.27
C LEU A 20 -25.26 5.02 0.76
N PRO A 21 -25.43 3.99 1.62
CA PRO A 21 -25.56 2.62 1.14
C PRO A 21 -26.71 2.40 0.13
N ALA A 22 -27.81 3.14 0.29
CA ALA A 22 -28.97 3.02 -0.57
C ALA A 22 -28.87 3.88 -1.83
N ARG A 23 -28.12 4.98 -1.81
CA ARG A 23 -28.08 5.97 -2.89
C ARG A 23 -26.93 5.77 -3.86
N GLU A 24 -25.76 5.36 -3.36
CA GLU A 24 -24.55 5.15 -4.16
C GLU A 24 -24.75 4.17 -5.33
N PRO A 25 -25.50 3.05 -5.22
CA PRO A 25 -25.75 2.17 -6.37
C PRO A 25 -26.41 2.88 -7.56
N GLY A 26 -27.41 3.73 -7.31
CA GLY A 26 -28.06 4.51 -8.38
C GLY A 26 -27.13 5.55 -9.02
N MET A 27 -26.19 6.09 -8.24
CA MET A 27 -25.16 6.99 -8.78
C MET A 27 -24.17 6.25 -9.68
N LEU A 28 -23.74 5.05 -9.28
CA LEU A 28 -22.89 4.19 -10.13
C LEU A 28 -23.56 3.85 -11.46
N GLU A 29 -24.87 3.55 -11.45
CA GLU A 29 -25.62 3.33 -12.69
C GLU A 29 -25.62 4.58 -13.59
N SER A 30 -25.75 5.77 -12.99
CA SER A 30 -25.68 7.04 -13.71
C SER A 30 -24.29 7.28 -14.31
N TRP A 31 -23.23 7.01 -13.55
CA TRP A 31 -21.85 7.11 -14.02
C TRP A 31 -21.55 6.12 -15.15
N GLN A 32 -22.10 4.91 -15.06
CA GLN A 32 -21.97 3.89 -16.10
C GLN A 32 -22.69 4.30 -17.40
N LYS A 33 -23.92 4.86 -17.28
CA LYS A 33 -24.67 5.37 -18.44
C LYS A 33 -23.97 6.54 -19.12
N LEU A 34 -23.30 7.39 -18.33
CA LEU A 34 -22.48 8.51 -18.81
C LEU A 34 -21.17 8.05 -19.44
N ASP A 35 -20.74 6.82 -19.16
CA ASP A 35 -19.38 6.34 -19.46
C ASP A 35 -18.32 7.29 -18.88
N LEU A 36 -18.44 7.55 -17.57
CA LEU A 36 -17.71 8.60 -16.85
C LEU A 36 -16.21 8.54 -17.08
N TYR A 37 -15.61 7.35 -17.07
CA TYR A 37 -14.16 7.18 -17.28
C TYR A 37 -13.73 7.68 -18.67
N ASN A 38 -14.40 7.22 -19.73
CA ASN A 38 -14.08 7.65 -21.10
C ASN A 38 -14.42 9.12 -21.33
N ALA A 39 -15.49 9.64 -20.71
CA ALA A 39 -15.82 11.07 -20.77
C ALA A 39 -14.72 11.94 -20.13
N MET A 40 -14.14 11.49 -18.99
CA MET A 40 -13.00 12.13 -18.34
C MET A 40 -11.75 12.12 -19.25
N LEU A 41 -11.44 10.98 -19.84
CA LEU A 41 -10.29 10.85 -20.74
C LEU A 41 -10.45 11.72 -22.00
N GLU A 42 -11.62 11.70 -22.63
CA GLU A 42 -11.89 12.49 -23.84
C GLU A 42 -11.76 14.00 -23.56
N LYS A 43 -12.25 14.45 -22.40
CA LYS A 43 -12.12 15.85 -21.99
C LYS A 43 -10.66 16.29 -21.80
N ASN A 44 -9.83 15.39 -21.30
CA ASN A 44 -8.43 15.68 -20.96
C ASN A 44 -7.43 15.17 -22.02
N LYS A 45 -7.86 14.67 -23.17
CA LYS A 45 -7.01 13.98 -24.17
C LYS A 45 -5.81 14.79 -24.66
N ASP A 46 -5.94 16.12 -24.70
CA ASP A 46 -4.90 17.02 -25.18
C ASP A 46 -4.02 17.60 -24.03
N LEU A 47 -4.29 17.18 -22.77
CA LEU A 47 -3.55 17.61 -21.59
C LEU A 47 -2.30 16.74 -21.36
N PRO A 48 -1.34 17.22 -20.55
CA PRO A 48 -0.17 16.42 -20.19
C PRO A 48 -0.56 15.07 -19.61
N ARG A 49 0.15 14.02 -20.02
CA ARG A 49 -0.09 12.64 -19.56
C ARG A 49 0.41 12.44 -18.12
N PHE A 50 -0.37 11.72 -17.33
CA PHE A 50 0.03 11.19 -16.02
C PHE A 50 -0.50 9.76 -15.88
N VAL A 51 0.39 8.77 -15.82
CA VAL A 51 0.06 7.35 -15.84
C VAL A 51 0.32 6.71 -14.48
N LEU A 52 -0.73 6.21 -13.86
CA LEU A 52 -0.62 5.26 -12.76
C LEU A 52 -0.80 3.86 -13.31
N HIS A 53 0.23 2.99 -13.18
CA HIS A 53 0.14 1.59 -13.56
C HIS A 53 -0.36 0.76 -12.38
N ASP A 54 -1.33 -0.10 -12.63
CA ASP A 54 -1.94 -0.94 -11.61
C ASP A 54 -1.12 -2.21 -11.35
N GLY A 55 -0.69 -2.44 -10.11
CA GLY A 55 -0.17 -3.73 -9.70
C GLY A 55 -1.30 -4.76 -9.63
N PRO A 56 -1.13 -5.92 -10.28
CA PRO A 56 -2.21 -6.87 -10.46
C PRO A 56 -2.46 -7.70 -9.20
N PRO A 57 -3.63 -7.60 -8.54
CA PRO A 57 -3.98 -8.52 -7.48
C PRO A 57 -4.19 -9.95 -8.01
N PHE A 58 -3.95 -10.96 -7.15
CA PHE A 58 -4.27 -12.34 -7.49
C PHE A 58 -5.78 -12.57 -7.59
N SER A 59 -6.19 -13.32 -8.62
CA SER A 59 -7.59 -13.66 -8.90
C SER A 59 -8.05 -14.94 -8.17
N ASN A 60 -7.92 -14.97 -6.83
CA ASN A 60 -8.15 -16.19 -6.04
C ASN A 60 -9.02 -16.00 -4.77
N GLY A 61 -9.63 -14.83 -4.59
CA GLY A 61 -10.45 -14.53 -3.42
C GLY A 61 -11.22 -13.23 -3.53
N TYR A 62 -12.09 -12.96 -2.57
CA TYR A 62 -12.79 -11.67 -2.45
C TYR A 62 -11.83 -10.56 -2.03
N ILE A 63 -12.19 -9.31 -2.32
CA ILE A 63 -11.43 -8.15 -1.85
C ILE A 63 -11.46 -8.08 -0.31
N HIS A 64 -10.36 -7.66 0.28
CA HIS A 64 -10.23 -7.37 1.71
C HIS A 64 -9.86 -5.89 1.92
N MET A 65 -9.76 -5.45 3.18
CA MET A 65 -9.49 -4.03 3.49
C MET A 65 -8.19 -3.50 2.89
N GLY A 66 -7.15 -4.33 2.75
CA GLY A 66 -5.93 -3.95 2.05
C GLY A 66 -6.16 -3.62 0.57
N HIS A 67 -6.98 -4.43 -0.13
CA HIS A 67 -7.40 -4.12 -1.50
C HIS A 67 -8.24 -2.84 -1.58
N ALA A 68 -9.16 -2.64 -0.61
CA ALA A 68 -9.98 -1.44 -0.56
C ALA A 68 -9.12 -0.18 -0.35
N LEU A 69 -8.13 -0.23 0.56
CA LEU A 69 -7.17 0.85 0.78
C LEU A 69 -6.39 1.14 -0.52
N ASN A 70 -5.74 0.14 -1.08
CA ASN A 70 -4.88 0.24 -2.25
C ASN A 70 -5.61 0.86 -3.46
N LYS A 71 -6.75 0.28 -3.86
CA LYS A 71 -7.51 0.75 -5.02
C LYS A 71 -8.13 2.13 -4.79
N THR A 72 -8.52 2.45 -3.56
CA THR A 72 -9.05 3.77 -3.22
C THR A 72 -7.96 4.85 -3.30
N LEU A 73 -6.75 4.58 -2.79
CA LEU A 73 -5.61 5.50 -2.92
C LEU A 73 -5.24 5.75 -4.38
N LYS A 74 -5.23 4.72 -5.21
CA LYS A 74 -5.02 4.84 -6.66
C LYS A 74 -6.09 5.72 -7.32
N ASP A 75 -7.35 5.54 -6.96
CA ASP A 75 -8.45 6.34 -7.47
C ASP A 75 -8.35 7.81 -7.05
N PHE A 76 -7.85 8.10 -5.84
CA PHE A 76 -7.56 9.49 -5.42
C PHE A 76 -6.54 10.14 -6.36
N ILE A 77 -5.48 9.44 -6.71
CA ILE A 77 -4.44 9.93 -7.62
C ILE A 77 -5.02 10.16 -9.02
N VAL A 78 -5.72 9.18 -9.58
CA VAL A 78 -6.31 9.29 -10.92
C VAL A 78 -7.28 10.47 -11.00
N ARG A 79 -8.23 10.58 -10.06
CA ARG A 79 -9.23 11.66 -10.02
C ARG A 79 -8.61 13.03 -9.77
N SER A 80 -7.71 13.14 -8.79
CA SER A 80 -7.11 14.43 -8.45
C SER A 80 -6.26 14.97 -9.60
N HIS A 81 -5.44 14.14 -10.24
CA HIS A 81 -4.63 14.55 -11.38
C HIS A 81 -5.49 14.89 -12.61
N ALA A 82 -6.57 14.12 -12.87
CA ALA A 82 -7.53 14.48 -13.92
C ALA A 82 -8.14 15.86 -13.69
N MET A 83 -8.55 16.16 -12.46
CA MET A 83 -9.11 17.44 -12.08
C MET A 83 -8.07 18.57 -11.91
N MET A 84 -6.78 18.24 -11.87
CA MET A 84 -5.67 19.22 -11.87
C MET A 84 -5.05 19.44 -13.26
N GLY A 85 -5.65 18.91 -14.32
CA GLY A 85 -5.23 19.21 -15.68
C GLY A 85 -4.33 18.17 -16.33
N TYR A 86 -4.53 16.89 -16.02
CA TYR A 86 -3.77 15.79 -16.65
C TYR A 86 -4.70 14.80 -17.38
N TYR A 87 -4.17 14.20 -18.43
CA TYR A 87 -4.73 13.00 -19.06
C TYR A 87 -4.28 11.79 -18.24
N THR A 88 -5.22 11.09 -17.59
CA THR A 88 -4.93 10.05 -16.58
C THR A 88 -5.52 8.68 -16.98
N PRO A 89 -4.96 7.98 -17.97
CA PRO A 89 -5.41 6.64 -18.31
C PRO A 89 -5.04 5.68 -17.16
N TYR A 90 -6.02 4.85 -16.75
CA TYR A 90 -5.84 3.84 -15.72
C TYR A 90 -6.46 2.53 -16.17
N VAL A 91 -5.61 1.51 -16.37
CA VAL A 91 -6.00 0.18 -16.80
C VAL A 91 -5.82 -0.78 -15.61
N PRO A 92 -6.89 -1.23 -14.97
CA PRO A 92 -6.80 -2.22 -13.89
C PRO A 92 -6.32 -3.56 -14.44
N GLY A 93 -5.63 -4.33 -13.58
CA GLY A 93 -5.07 -5.61 -13.97
C GLY A 93 -5.24 -6.70 -12.93
N TRP A 94 -5.00 -7.95 -13.36
CA TRP A 94 -5.01 -9.15 -12.52
C TRP A 94 -3.86 -10.10 -12.85
N ASP A 95 -3.28 -10.66 -11.78
CA ASP A 95 -2.37 -11.79 -11.85
C ASP A 95 -3.16 -13.10 -11.70
N ASN A 96 -3.00 -14.01 -12.68
CA ASN A 96 -3.91 -15.14 -12.83
C ASN A 96 -3.24 -16.50 -12.68
N HIS A 97 -1.91 -16.57 -12.69
CA HIS A 97 -1.18 -17.83 -12.65
C HIS A 97 -0.74 -18.22 -11.23
N GLY A 98 -0.28 -19.45 -11.08
CA GLY A 98 0.39 -19.94 -9.89
C GLY A 98 -0.40 -20.87 -8.99
N LEU A 99 0.27 -21.32 -7.95
CA LEU A 99 -0.17 -22.35 -7.01
C LEU A 99 -1.50 -22.04 -6.27
N PRO A 100 -1.83 -20.79 -5.91
CA PRO A 100 -3.07 -20.52 -5.18
C PRO A 100 -4.33 -20.98 -5.92
N ILE A 101 -4.36 -20.80 -7.24
CA ILE A 101 -5.49 -21.19 -8.09
C ILE A 101 -5.50 -22.70 -8.32
N GLU A 102 -4.32 -23.32 -8.59
CA GLU A 102 -4.22 -24.78 -8.68
C GLU A 102 -4.80 -25.47 -7.45
N ARG A 103 -4.41 -25.03 -6.25
CA ARG A 103 -4.90 -25.61 -4.97
C ARG A 103 -6.39 -25.39 -4.76
N ALA A 104 -6.91 -24.24 -5.17
CA ALA A 104 -8.35 -23.99 -5.09
C ALA A 104 -9.14 -25.00 -5.95
N ILE A 105 -8.65 -25.30 -7.14
CA ILE A 105 -9.25 -26.29 -8.04
C ILE A 105 -9.13 -27.72 -7.46
N GLU A 106 -7.95 -28.09 -6.96
CA GLU A 106 -7.72 -29.39 -6.30
C GLU A 106 -8.68 -29.61 -5.12
N THR A 107 -8.85 -28.56 -4.29
CA THR A 107 -9.70 -28.63 -3.10
C THR A 107 -11.20 -28.66 -3.45
N SER A 108 -11.63 -27.82 -4.42
CA SER A 108 -13.05 -27.63 -4.75
C SER A 108 -13.66 -28.83 -5.48
N LYS A 109 -12.89 -29.47 -6.36
CA LYS A 109 -13.40 -30.56 -7.22
C LYS A 109 -13.20 -31.96 -6.64
N LYS A 110 -12.57 -32.11 -5.45
CA LYS A 110 -12.20 -33.39 -4.83
C LYS A 110 -11.50 -34.40 -5.81
N LYS A 111 -11.13 -33.93 -6.99
CA LYS A 111 -10.32 -34.65 -7.98
C LYS A 111 -8.89 -34.17 -7.86
N LEU A 112 -8.01 -35.07 -7.57
CA LEU A 112 -6.59 -34.81 -7.68
C LEU A 112 -6.27 -34.37 -9.12
N ASN A 113 -5.46 -33.36 -9.28
CA ASN A 113 -4.97 -32.86 -10.58
C ASN A 113 -4.40 -33.95 -11.52
N LYS A 114 -4.10 -35.14 -10.94
CA LYS A 114 -3.60 -36.33 -11.67
C LYS A 114 -4.62 -36.97 -12.64
N ASP A 115 -5.91 -36.71 -12.42
CA ASP A 115 -7.00 -37.34 -13.21
C ASP A 115 -7.43 -36.47 -14.41
N MET A 116 -6.90 -35.24 -14.55
CA MET A 116 -7.21 -34.33 -15.65
C MET A 116 -5.99 -34.21 -16.58
N SER A 117 -6.26 -34.12 -17.89
CA SER A 117 -5.20 -33.69 -18.85
C SER A 117 -4.75 -32.26 -18.52
N VAL A 118 -3.52 -31.91 -18.90
CA VAL A 118 -2.99 -30.57 -18.63
C VAL A 118 -3.87 -29.45 -19.23
N PRO A 119 -4.32 -29.53 -20.50
CA PRO A 119 -5.22 -28.52 -21.06
C PRO A 119 -6.56 -28.38 -20.32
N GLU A 120 -7.18 -29.50 -19.89
CA GLU A 120 -8.44 -29.47 -19.11
C GLU A 120 -8.25 -28.83 -17.74
N PHE A 121 -7.13 -29.14 -17.05
CA PHE A 121 -6.78 -28.54 -15.78
C PHE A 121 -6.55 -27.04 -15.90
N ARG A 122 -5.78 -26.61 -16.89
CA ARG A 122 -5.51 -25.19 -17.19
C ARG A 122 -6.80 -24.43 -17.50
N LYS A 123 -7.71 -25.02 -18.29
CA LYS A 123 -9.02 -24.43 -18.55
C LYS A 123 -9.82 -24.22 -17.26
N ALA A 124 -9.84 -25.21 -16.35
CA ALA A 124 -10.52 -25.08 -15.07
C ALA A 124 -9.91 -23.98 -14.18
N CYS A 125 -8.59 -23.81 -14.21
CA CYS A 125 -7.90 -22.72 -13.52
C CYS A 125 -8.28 -21.34 -14.10
N ALA A 126 -8.31 -21.21 -15.42
CA ALA A 126 -8.71 -19.97 -16.10
C ALA A 126 -10.17 -19.59 -15.78
N GLU A 127 -11.10 -20.54 -15.80
CA GLU A 127 -12.51 -20.31 -15.42
C GLU A 127 -12.64 -19.86 -13.97
N PHE A 128 -11.87 -20.43 -13.06
CA PHE A 128 -11.83 -20.04 -11.66
C PHE A 128 -11.29 -18.60 -11.49
N ALA A 129 -10.17 -18.29 -12.17
CA ALA A 129 -9.57 -16.97 -12.15
C ALA A 129 -10.56 -15.90 -12.66
N GLU A 130 -11.24 -16.19 -13.78
CA GLU A 130 -12.23 -15.29 -14.37
C GLU A 130 -13.40 -15.00 -13.42
N ASP A 131 -13.92 -16.01 -12.74
CA ASP A 131 -15.00 -15.85 -11.75
C ASP A 131 -14.58 -14.89 -10.62
N PHE A 132 -13.34 -15.00 -10.11
CA PHE A 132 -12.85 -14.08 -9.09
C PHE A 132 -12.50 -12.69 -9.62
N ILE A 133 -12.03 -12.56 -10.86
CA ILE A 133 -11.87 -11.25 -11.51
C ILE A 133 -13.18 -10.49 -11.50
N GLN A 134 -14.29 -11.12 -11.93
CA GLN A 134 -15.60 -10.49 -11.96
C GLN A 134 -16.07 -10.07 -10.56
N LYS A 135 -15.86 -10.90 -9.54
CA LYS A 135 -16.21 -10.60 -8.14
C LYS A 135 -15.40 -9.44 -7.58
N GLN A 136 -14.08 -9.43 -7.81
CA GLN A 136 -13.20 -8.35 -7.36
C GLN A 136 -13.50 -7.05 -8.09
N MET A 137 -13.71 -7.10 -9.41
CA MET A 137 -14.11 -5.96 -10.24
C MET A 137 -15.41 -5.33 -9.72
N ALA A 138 -16.40 -6.13 -9.40
CA ALA A 138 -17.66 -5.63 -8.80
C ALA A 138 -17.41 -4.93 -7.46
N GLY A 139 -16.51 -5.45 -6.62
CA GLY A 139 -16.12 -4.83 -5.36
C GLY A 139 -15.40 -3.49 -5.56
N PHE A 140 -14.48 -3.40 -6.50
CA PHE A 140 -13.76 -2.15 -6.81
C PHE A 140 -14.70 -1.09 -7.44
N LYS A 141 -15.55 -1.49 -8.36
CA LYS A 141 -16.60 -0.59 -8.90
C LYS A 141 -17.52 -0.10 -7.79
N ARG A 142 -17.90 -0.94 -6.84
CA ARG A 142 -18.75 -0.55 -5.71
C ARG A 142 -18.09 0.50 -4.80
N LEU A 143 -16.76 0.51 -4.69
CA LEU A 143 -15.98 1.56 -4.02
C LEU A 143 -15.94 2.89 -4.82
N GLY A 144 -16.48 2.92 -6.03
CA GLY A 144 -16.45 4.10 -6.91
C GLY A 144 -15.15 4.29 -7.67
N VAL A 145 -14.29 3.28 -7.74
CA VAL A 145 -13.01 3.36 -8.48
C VAL A 145 -13.28 3.49 -9.99
N VAL A 146 -12.70 4.50 -10.62
CA VAL A 146 -12.77 4.71 -12.08
C VAL A 146 -11.59 4.02 -12.78
N GLY A 147 -11.82 3.53 -14.01
CA GLY A 147 -10.79 2.87 -14.81
C GLY A 147 -11.37 2.18 -16.04
N ASP A 148 -10.51 1.66 -16.90
CA ASP A 148 -10.90 0.86 -18.07
C ASP A 148 -11.34 -0.56 -17.67
N TRP A 149 -12.51 -0.64 -17.04
CA TRP A 149 -13.07 -1.92 -16.59
C TRP A 149 -13.58 -2.80 -17.74
N ALA A 150 -13.73 -2.25 -18.92
CA ALA A 150 -14.13 -3.00 -20.11
C ALA A 150 -12.96 -3.79 -20.69
N HIS A 151 -11.75 -3.25 -20.56
CA HIS A 151 -10.55 -3.83 -21.15
C HIS A 151 -9.41 -3.92 -20.11
N PRO A 152 -9.59 -4.61 -18.98
CA PRO A 152 -8.51 -4.80 -18.04
C PRO A 152 -7.36 -5.61 -18.66
N TYR A 153 -6.16 -5.56 -18.09
CA TYR A 153 -5.14 -6.52 -18.47
C TYR A 153 -5.20 -7.74 -17.54
N ARG A 154 -4.87 -8.92 -18.07
CA ARG A 154 -4.84 -10.18 -17.33
C ARG A 154 -3.61 -10.95 -17.76
N THR A 155 -2.83 -11.47 -16.83
CA THR A 155 -1.60 -12.20 -17.19
C THR A 155 -1.87 -13.49 -17.98
N MET A 156 -3.10 -14.03 -17.89
CA MET A 156 -3.55 -15.18 -18.69
C MET A 156 -4.11 -14.82 -20.07
N ASP A 157 -4.12 -13.54 -20.46
CA ASP A 157 -4.58 -13.15 -21.80
C ASP A 157 -3.56 -13.54 -22.86
N LYS A 158 -4.01 -14.09 -23.98
CA LYS A 158 -3.15 -14.56 -25.09
C LYS A 158 -2.12 -13.53 -25.53
N HIS A 159 -2.56 -12.29 -25.68
CA HIS A 159 -1.66 -11.20 -26.05
C HIS A 159 -0.63 -10.91 -24.94
N PHE A 160 -1.03 -10.96 -23.68
CA PHE A 160 -0.10 -10.78 -22.55
C PHE A 160 0.96 -11.88 -22.53
N GLU A 161 0.55 -13.15 -22.58
CA GLU A 161 1.44 -14.31 -22.64
C GLU A 161 2.42 -14.22 -23.83
N ALA A 162 1.94 -13.78 -24.99
CA ALA A 162 2.77 -13.58 -26.19
C ALA A 162 3.86 -12.51 -25.99
N GLN A 163 3.55 -11.41 -25.30
CA GLN A 163 4.55 -10.37 -25.00
C GLN A 163 5.53 -10.81 -23.92
N GLU A 164 5.06 -11.53 -22.90
CA GLU A 164 5.91 -12.05 -21.84
C GLU A 164 6.97 -13.03 -22.37
N VAL A 165 6.62 -13.90 -23.32
CA VAL A 165 7.58 -14.76 -24.04
C VAL A 165 8.69 -13.94 -24.69
N LYS A 166 8.39 -12.74 -25.21
CA LYS A 166 9.43 -11.84 -25.79
C LYS A 166 10.33 -11.26 -24.71
N VAL A 167 9.80 -10.93 -23.52
CA VAL A 167 10.63 -10.48 -22.38
C VAL A 167 11.61 -11.57 -21.99
N PHE A 168 11.13 -12.80 -21.83
CA PHE A 168 11.98 -13.97 -21.57
C PHE A 168 13.06 -14.14 -22.66
N GLY A 169 12.64 -14.13 -23.93
CA GLY A 169 13.55 -14.33 -25.06
C GLY A 169 14.68 -13.31 -25.11
N ARG A 170 14.39 -12.02 -24.86
CA ARG A 170 15.41 -10.98 -24.81
C ARG A 170 16.43 -11.19 -23.69
N MET A 171 15.96 -11.59 -22.49
CA MET A 171 16.86 -11.89 -21.37
C MET A 171 17.68 -13.17 -21.61
N PHE A 172 17.10 -14.17 -22.28
CA PHE A 172 17.78 -15.40 -22.66
C PHE A 172 18.88 -15.15 -23.70
N ASP A 173 18.59 -14.35 -24.74
CA ASP A 173 19.53 -14.01 -25.82
C ASP A 173 20.75 -13.22 -25.30
N LYS A 174 20.55 -12.40 -24.27
CA LYS A 174 21.62 -11.72 -23.54
C LYS A 174 22.45 -12.63 -22.63
N GLY A 175 22.05 -13.89 -22.46
CA GLY A 175 22.70 -14.83 -21.56
C GLY A 175 22.40 -14.62 -20.06
N TYR A 176 21.38 -13.82 -19.73
CA TYR A 176 20.99 -13.62 -18.34
C TYR A 176 20.18 -14.79 -17.80
N ILE A 177 19.47 -15.53 -18.66
CA ILE A 177 18.71 -16.72 -18.26
C ILE A 177 19.53 -17.98 -18.58
N TYR A 178 19.72 -18.82 -17.59
CA TYR A 178 20.49 -20.06 -17.71
C TYR A 178 19.89 -21.18 -16.84
N LYS A 179 20.18 -22.46 -17.22
CA LYS A 179 19.82 -23.62 -16.41
C LYS A 179 20.99 -23.98 -15.48
N GLY A 180 20.71 -24.15 -14.20
CA GLY A 180 21.73 -24.46 -13.19
C GLY A 180 21.23 -25.48 -12.18
N LEU A 181 22.17 -26.18 -11.56
CA LEU A 181 21.93 -27.08 -10.44
C LEU A 181 22.45 -26.39 -9.17
N LYS A 182 21.59 -25.75 -8.43
CA LYS A 182 21.91 -24.97 -7.23
C LYS A 182 20.87 -25.21 -6.12
N PRO A 183 21.24 -25.02 -4.83
CA PRO A 183 20.27 -25.01 -3.76
C PRO A 183 19.25 -23.88 -3.92
N VAL A 184 17.97 -24.22 -3.84
CA VAL A 184 16.84 -23.29 -3.85
C VAL A 184 15.92 -23.61 -2.66
N THR A 185 15.09 -22.65 -2.28
CA THR A 185 13.99 -22.92 -1.36
C THR A 185 12.99 -23.86 -2.04
N TRP A 186 12.73 -24.99 -1.42
CA TRP A 186 11.92 -26.07 -1.96
C TRP A 186 10.79 -26.46 -1.00
N CYS A 187 9.58 -26.54 -1.49
CA CYS A 187 8.47 -27.10 -0.71
C CYS A 187 8.23 -28.57 -1.07
N PRO A 188 8.60 -29.53 -0.20
CA PRO A 188 8.41 -30.96 -0.49
C PRO A 188 6.93 -31.42 -0.47
N TYR A 189 6.04 -30.58 0.05
CA TYR A 189 4.60 -30.83 0.08
C TYR A 189 3.89 -30.39 -1.21
N CYS A 190 4.35 -29.28 -1.79
CA CYS A 190 3.86 -28.76 -3.06
C CYS A 190 4.70 -29.23 -4.25
N VAL A 191 5.86 -29.83 -3.97
CA VAL A 191 6.83 -30.37 -4.96
C VAL A 191 7.20 -29.28 -5.98
N THR A 192 7.69 -28.16 -5.46
CA THR A 192 8.08 -27.00 -6.30
C THR A 192 9.07 -26.08 -5.60
N ALA A 193 9.86 -25.35 -6.39
CA ALA A 193 10.64 -24.22 -5.91
C ALA A 193 9.69 -23.10 -5.43
N VAL A 194 10.10 -22.36 -4.39
CA VAL A 194 9.33 -21.29 -3.73
C VAL A 194 10.10 -19.98 -3.83
N ALA A 195 9.40 -18.91 -4.21
CA ALA A 195 9.97 -17.57 -4.23
C ALA A 195 10.15 -17.03 -2.80
N GLU A 196 11.11 -16.14 -2.60
CA GLU A 196 11.33 -15.48 -1.29
C GLU A 196 10.08 -14.72 -0.82
N ALA A 197 9.33 -14.13 -1.76
CA ALA A 197 8.08 -13.43 -1.46
C ALA A 197 6.93 -14.33 -0.97
N ASP A 198 7.04 -15.65 -1.18
CA ASP A 198 6.04 -16.65 -0.79
C ASP A 198 6.46 -17.40 0.50
N ILE A 199 7.42 -16.86 1.27
CA ILE A 199 7.92 -17.42 2.53
C ILE A 199 7.39 -16.60 3.70
N GLU A 200 6.83 -17.28 4.70
CA GLU A 200 6.54 -16.71 6.02
C GLU A 200 7.41 -17.38 7.08
N TYR A 201 7.85 -16.63 8.08
CA TYR A 201 8.64 -17.16 9.17
C TYR A 201 7.74 -17.43 10.37
N LYS A 202 7.96 -18.59 11.03
CA LYS A 202 7.28 -18.99 12.25
C LYS A 202 8.26 -19.51 13.26
N ASP A 203 7.96 -19.31 14.52
CA ASP A 203 8.72 -19.86 15.61
C ASP A 203 8.37 -21.35 15.78
N ASP A 204 9.34 -22.21 15.45
CA ASP A 204 9.23 -23.65 15.54
C ASP A 204 10.19 -24.21 16.59
N PRO A 205 9.75 -25.18 17.42
CA PRO A 205 10.63 -25.91 18.28
C PRO A 205 11.55 -26.83 17.47
N CYS A 206 12.81 -26.90 17.82
CA CYS A 206 13.81 -27.64 17.09
C CYS A 206 14.83 -28.22 18.07
N THR A 207 15.22 -29.48 17.86
CA THR A 207 16.34 -30.12 18.54
C THR A 207 17.64 -29.82 17.78
N THR A 208 18.56 -29.10 18.40
CA THR A 208 19.88 -28.88 17.84
C THR A 208 20.87 -29.92 18.39
N VAL A 209 21.88 -30.22 17.58
CA VAL A 209 22.89 -31.23 17.94
C VAL A 209 24.31 -30.70 17.79
N TYR A 210 25.16 -31.11 18.76
CA TYR A 210 26.60 -30.98 18.72
C TYR A 210 27.16 -32.37 18.41
N VAL A 211 27.90 -32.50 17.32
CA VAL A 211 28.33 -33.82 16.80
C VAL A 211 29.84 -33.91 16.67
N LYS A 212 30.43 -35.01 17.18
CA LYS A 212 31.84 -35.31 17.10
C LYS A 212 32.18 -35.93 15.74
N PHE A 213 33.11 -35.31 15.04
CA PHE A 213 33.72 -35.84 13.80
C PHE A 213 35.15 -36.24 14.10
N PRO A 214 35.45 -37.54 14.16
CA PRO A 214 36.80 -38.02 14.46
C PRO A 214 37.86 -37.50 13.49
N MET A 215 39.01 -37.06 13.98
CA MET A 215 40.16 -36.73 13.14
C MET A 215 40.62 -37.99 12.41
N LYS A 216 40.78 -37.92 11.08
CA LYS A 216 41.22 -39.03 10.26
C LYS A 216 42.63 -38.85 9.69
N ASP A 217 42.90 -37.67 9.16
CA ASP A 217 44.21 -37.31 8.60
C ASP A 217 44.50 -35.83 8.88
N ASP A 218 45.56 -35.62 9.64
CA ASP A 218 46.03 -34.29 10.05
C ASP A 218 47.13 -33.72 9.15
N LEU A 219 47.46 -34.41 8.04
CA LEU A 219 48.55 -34.05 7.13
C LEU A 219 49.90 -33.96 7.84
N GLY A 220 50.05 -34.67 8.98
CA GLY A 220 51.27 -34.68 9.80
C GLY A 220 51.50 -33.40 10.62
N LYS A 221 50.51 -32.51 10.72
CA LYS A 221 50.63 -31.21 11.41
C LYS A 221 50.33 -31.26 12.92
N LEU A 222 49.66 -32.30 13.39
CA LEU A 222 49.31 -32.49 14.83
C LEU A 222 50.18 -33.55 15.50
N ALA A 223 51.47 -33.61 15.13
CA ALA A 223 52.43 -34.54 15.76
C ALA A 223 52.44 -34.36 17.30
N GLY A 224 52.22 -35.45 18.02
CA GLY A 224 52.14 -35.45 19.49
C GLY A 224 50.74 -35.49 20.08
N PHE A 225 49.70 -35.42 19.27
CA PHE A 225 48.33 -35.63 19.69
C PHE A 225 47.82 -37.02 19.29
N ASP A 226 46.97 -37.61 20.13
CA ASP A 226 46.28 -38.87 19.83
C ASP A 226 45.09 -38.62 18.89
N LEU A 227 45.30 -38.82 17.60
CA LEU A 227 44.27 -38.58 16.57
C LEU A 227 43.03 -39.46 16.77
N SER A 228 43.21 -40.68 17.39
CA SER A 228 42.06 -41.57 17.64
C SER A 228 41.07 -41.04 18.68
N LYS A 229 41.51 -40.05 19.47
CA LYS A 229 40.74 -39.39 20.53
C LYS A 229 40.54 -37.91 20.24
N THR A 230 40.79 -37.44 19.02
CA THR A 230 40.66 -36.04 18.63
C THR A 230 39.49 -35.89 17.67
N PHE A 231 38.58 -34.92 17.99
CA PHE A 231 37.34 -34.72 17.29
C PHE A 231 37.10 -33.24 16.97
N PHE A 232 36.63 -32.93 15.76
CA PHE A 232 35.95 -31.65 15.51
C PHE A 232 34.54 -31.74 16.05
N VAL A 233 34.07 -30.70 16.73
CA VAL A 233 32.70 -30.61 17.21
C VAL A 233 31.95 -29.64 16.30
N ILE A 234 31.03 -30.16 15.52
CA ILE A 234 30.13 -29.31 14.70
C ILE A 234 28.80 -29.06 15.43
N TRP A 235 28.07 -28.01 15.03
CA TRP A 235 26.72 -27.73 15.49
C TRP A 235 25.79 -27.59 14.31
N THR A 236 24.55 -28.12 14.44
CA THR A 236 23.51 -27.93 13.43
C THR A 236 22.11 -27.98 14.06
N THR A 237 21.21 -27.18 13.45
CA THR A 237 19.76 -27.21 13.72
C THR A 237 19.02 -28.18 12.80
N THR A 238 19.67 -28.70 11.75
CA THR A 238 19.06 -29.54 10.69
C THR A 238 19.72 -30.92 10.67
N ILE A 239 19.27 -31.81 11.53
CA ILE A 239 19.86 -33.15 11.72
C ILE A 239 19.80 -33.97 10.40
N TRP A 240 18.71 -33.88 9.66
CA TRP A 240 18.49 -34.62 8.41
C TRP A 240 19.49 -34.29 7.29
N THR A 241 20.25 -33.18 7.38
CA THR A 241 21.25 -32.83 6.37
C THR A 241 22.61 -33.54 6.58
N LEU A 242 22.84 -34.12 7.77
CA LEU A 242 24.09 -34.78 8.09
C LEU A 242 24.51 -35.86 7.08
N PRO A 243 23.62 -36.74 6.53
CA PRO A 243 23.99 -37.66 5.46
C PRO A 243 24.61 -37.01 4.23
N GLY A 244 24.28 -35.72 3.98
CA GLY A 244 24.82 -34.92 2.90
C GLY A 244 26.14 -34.22 3.20
N ASN A 245 26.69 -34.34 4.41
CA ASN A 245 27.95 -33.72 4.81
C ASN A 245 29.10 -34.15 3.91
N LEU A 246 29.87 -33.18 3.39
CA LEU A 246 31.13 -33.39 2.67
C LEU A 246 32.27 -32.61 3.26
N ALA A 247 32.02 -31.58 4.05
CA ALA A 247 33.06 -30.74 4.63
C ALA A 247 32.69 -30.24 6.04
N ILE A 248 33.71 -29.77 6.75
CA ILE A 248 33.58 -28.92 7.92
C ILE A 248 34.26 -27.60 7.59
N CYS A 249 33.50 -26.51 7.66
CA CYS A 249 34.00 -25.19 7.30
C CYS A 249 34.44 -24.43 8.54
N LEU A 250 35.64 -23.82 8.50
CA LEU A 250 36.24 -23.00 9.55
C LEU A 250 36.48 -21.58 9.03
N HIS A 251 36.45 -20.59 9.92
CA HIS A 251 36.88 -19.23 9.57
C HIS A 251 38.42 -19.18 9.50
N PRO A 252 39.03 -18.73 8.40
CA PRO A 252 40.46 -18.88 8.17
C PRO A 252 41.34 -18.15 9.18
N ARG A 253 40.90 -17.04 9.74
CA ARG A 253 41.67 -16.17 10.61
C ARG A 253 41.39 -16.32 12.10
N ASP A 254 40.21 -16.87 12.43
CA ASP A 254 39.83 -17.04 13.85
C ASP A 254 40.60 -18.16 14.49
N THR A 255 40.78 -18.06 15.83
CA THR A 255 41.52 -19.03 16.63
C THR A 255 40.64 -20.22 16.99
N TYR A 256 41.14 -21.42 16.70
CA TYR A 256 40.57 -22.69 17.08
C TYR A 256 41.49 -23.36 18.12
N VAL A 257 40.89 -24.02 19.10
CA VAL A 257 41.58 -24.66 20.22
C VAL A 257 41.44 -26.17 20.18
N LEU A 258 42.48 -26.85 20.60
CA LEU A 258 42.42 -28.25 20.97
C LEU A 258 42.22 -28.32 22.50
N VAL A 259 41.05 -28.80 22.92
CA VAL A 259 40.63 -28.83 24.31
C VAL A 259 40.52 -30.27 24.79
N LYS A 260 41.35 -30.67 25.79
CA LYS A 260 41.26 -31.96 26.41
C LYS A 260 40.29 -31.92 27.57
N ALA A 261 39.27 -32.77 27.50
CA ALA A 261 38.29 -32.94 28.55
C ALA A 261 38.72 -34.05 29.56
N ASP A 262 38.03 -34.12 30.71
CA ASP A 262 38.26 -35.10 31.77
C ASP A 262 37.96 -36.55 31.34
N ASN A 263 37.13 -36.75 30.29
CA ASN A 263 36.89 -38.07 29.69
C ASN A 263 38.05 -38.58 28.82
N GLY A 264 39.13 -37.78 28.67
CA GLY A 264 40.32 -38.13 27.91
C GLY A 264 40.24 -37.88 26.41
N GLU A 265 39.14 -37.39 25.89
CA GLU A 265 38.96 -36.94 24.49
C GLU A 265 39.45 -35.52 24.29
N THR A 266 39.89 -35.18 23.09
CA THR A 266 40.32 -33.84 22.69
C THR A 266 39.33 -33.29 21.65
N TYR A 267 38.79 -32.11 21.88
CA TYR A 267 37.82 -31.47 21.01
C TYR A 267 38.40 -30.23 20.31
N ILE A 268 38.06 -30.06 19.05
CA ILE A 268 38.47 -28.90 18.24
C ILE A 268 37.25 -28.02 18.00
N MET A 269 37.34 -26.78 18.41
CA MET A 269 36.30 -25.74 18.25
C MET A 269 36.90 -24.34 18.30
N ALA A 270 36.12 -23.31 17.94
CA ALA A 270 36.59 -21.94 18.05
C ALA A 270 36.81 -21.53 19.52
N GLU A 271 37.93 -20.84 19.82
CA GLU A 271 38.27 -20.38 21.17
C GLU A 271 37.15 -19.49 21.75
N ALA A 272 36.57 -18.59 20.95
CA ALA A 272 35.52 -17.68 21.39
C ALA A 272 34.25 -18.40 21.90
N LEU A 273 34.02 -19.64 21.47
CA LEU A 273 32.81 -20.42 21.79
C LEU A 273 33.10 -21.57 22.75
N MET A 274 34.38 -21.82 23.06
CA MET A 274 34.86 -22.99 23.79
C MET A 274 34.17 -23.20 25.15
N ASP A 275 34.19 -22.17 26.02
CA ASP A 275 33.61 -22.30 27.36
C ASP A 275 32.14 -22.66 27.34
N LYS A 276 31.38 -22.02 26.43
CA LYS A 276 29.96 -22.32 26.25
C LYS A 276 29.73 -23.74 25.76
N VAL A 277 30.50 -24.18 24.75
CA VAL A 277 30.34 -25.51 24.16
C VAL A 277 30.74 -26.61 25.14
N MET A 278 31.84 -26.43 25.88
CA MET A 278 32.26 -27.38 26.89
C MET A 278 31.24 -27.50 28.04
N HIS A 279 30.68 -26.38 28.48
CA HIS A 279 29.59 -26.40 29.48
C HIS A 279 28.35 -27.16 28.99
N ILE A 280 27.94 -26.93 27.72
CA ILE A 280 26.83 -27.66 27.09
C ILE A 280 27.11 -29.17 27.00
N GLY A 281 28.37 -29.55 26.76
CA GLY A 281 28.83 -30.94 26.80
C GLY A 281 28.90 -31.57 28.19
N GLY A 282 28.63 -30.78 29.23
CA GLY A 282 28.70 -31.24 30.64
C GLY A 282 30.11 -31.29 31.25
N PHE A 283 31.07 -30.62 30.64
CA PHE A 283 32.45 -30.57 31.11
C PHE A 283 32.70 -29.29 31.91
N GLU A 284 33.02 -29.46 33.21
CA GLU A 284 33.35 -28.33 34.07
C GLU A 284 34.86 -28.08 34.14
N THR A 285 35.67 -29.12 33.85
CA THR A 285 37.15 -29.07 33.87
C THR A 285 37.73 -29.55 32.56
N TYR A 286 38.57 -28.74 31.93
CA TYR A 286 39.23 -29.04 30.68
C TYR A 286 40.52 -28.25 30.51
N GLU A 287 41.39 -28.69 29.63
CA GLU A 287 42.71 -28.09 29.38
C GLU A 287 42.89 -27.73 27.93
N VAL A 288 43.26 -26.48 27.62
CA VAL A 288 43.62 -26.06 26.26
C VAL A 288 45.04 -26.50 25.94
N LEU A 289 45.17 -27.47 25.05
CA LEU A 289 46.43 -28.04 24.66
C LEU A 289 47.17 -27.23 23.59
N ALA A 290 46.45 -26.66 22.65
CA ALA A 290 47.02 -25.90 21.52
C ALA A 290 46.02 -24.90 20.93
N ARG A 291 46.54 -23.90 20.20
CA ARG A 291 45.78 -22.86 19.51
C ARG A 291 46.29 -22.72 18.09
N TYR A 292 45.42 -22.72 17.10
CA TYR A 292 45.76 -22.54 15.68
C TYR A 292 44.71 -21.68 15.00
N PRO A 293 45.09 -20.93 13.95
CA PRO A 293 44.09 -20.28 13.07
C PRO A 293 43.35 -21.37 12.28
N GLY A 294 42.08 -21.07 11.84
CA GLY A 294 41.30 -22.04 11.07
C GLY A 294 42.01 -22.48 9.77
N SER A 295 42.81 -21.61 9.14
CA SER A 295 43.61 -21.95 7.97
C SER A 295 44.68 -23.05 8.23
N PHE A 296 45.06 -23.29 9.47
CA PHE A 296 45.97 -24.39 9.82
C PHE A 296 45.38 -25.78 9.49
N PHE A 297 44.06 -25.92 9.68
CA PHE A 297 43.34 -27.18 9.49
C PHE A 297 42.93 -27.43 8.03
N GLU A 298 43.17 -26.48 7.14
CA GLU A 298 42.74 -26.58 5.74
C GLU A 298 43.27 -27.86 5.07
N ASN A 299 42.36 -28.56 4.40
CA ASN A 299 42.57 -29.84 3.68
C ASN A 299 42.82 -31.06 4.60
N MET A 300 42.78 -30.95 5.91
CA MET A 300 42.74 -32.11 6.81
C MET A 300 41.44 -32.91 6.57
N LEU A 301 41.39 -34.15 7.01
CA LEU A 301 40.23 -35.01 6.85
C LEU A 301 39.69 -35.43 8.22
N ALA A 302 38.39 -35.26 8.42
CA ALA A 302 37.66 -35.89 9.50
C ALA A 302 36.89 -37.11 8.97
N GLN A 303 36.61 -38.10 9.80
CA GLN A 303 35.74 -39.22 9.50
C GLN A 303 34.28 -38.80 9.72
N HIS A 304 33.39 -39.08 8.78
CA HIS A 304 31.97 -38.89 9.01
C HIS A 304 31.48 -39.78 10.18
N PRO A 305 30.66 -39.25 11.11
CA PRO A 305 30.41 -39.92 12.41
C PRO A 305 29.63 -41.24 12.28
N PHE A 306 28.84 -41.45 11.24
CA PHE A 306 27.99 -42.63 11.06
C PHE A 306 27.89 -43.14 9.62
N MET A 307 28.67 -42.55 8.65
CA MET A 307 28.75 -43.02 7.28
C MET A 307 30.22 -43.32 6.90
N ASP A 308 30.45 -44.29 6.03
CA ASP A 308 31.82 -44.64 5.57
C ASP A 308 32.29 -43.66 4.47
N LYS A 309 32.52 -42.41 4.91
CA LYS A 309 33.10 -41.36 4.08
C LYS A 309 33.85 -40.32 4.92
N THR A 310 34.66 -39.51 4.25
CA THR A 310 35.40 -38.43 4.91
C THR A 310 34.72 -37.07 4.77
N SER A 311 34.98 -36.19 5.75
CA SER A 311 34.59 -34.79 5.74
C SER A 311 35.87 -33.95 5.65
N ARG A 312 36.04 -33.17 4.58
CA ARG A 312 37.23 -32.33 4.35
C ARG A 312 37.12 -31.01 5.12
N LEU A 313 38.21 -30.59 5.78
CA LEU A 313 38.31 -29.28 6.41
C LEU A 313 38.51 -28.21 5.34
N VAL A 314 37.63 -27.21 5.31
CA VAL A 314 37.65 -26.11 4.33
C VAL A 314 37.53 -24.77 5.04
N ASN A 315 37.87 -23.69 4.37
CA ASN A 315 37.80 -22.34 4.95
C ASN A 315 36.85 -21.43 4.18
N ALA A 316 36.07 -20.61 4.92
CA ALA A 316 35.27 -19.54 4.36
C ALA A 316 35.01 -18.43 5.39
N GLU A 317 34.86 -17.20 4.88
CA GLU A 317 34.64 -15.98 5.66
C GLU A 317 33.24 -15.88 6.28
N TYR A 318 32.25 -16.67 5.80
CA TYR A 318 30.90 -16.64 6.32
C TYR A 318 30.69 -17.28 7.68
N VAL A 319 31.69 -18.04 8.15
CA VAL A 319 31.67 -18.67 9.48
C VAL A 319 31.75 -17.60 10.55
N THR A 320 30.75 -17.52 11.44
CA THR A 320 30.69 -16.55 12.52
C THR A 320 30.99 -17.18 13.90
N MET A 321 31.29 -16.33 14.87
CA MET A 321 31.57 -16.71 16.26
C MET A 321 30.40 -16.37 17.21
N ASP A 322 29.19 -16.19 16.67
CA ASP A 322 28.01 -15.77 17.45
C ASP A 322 27.30 -16.96 18.10
N SER A 323 27.36 -18.13 17.45
CA SER A 323 26.65 -19.33 17.87
C SER A 323 27.36 -20.61 17.39
N GLY A 324 26.92 -21.75 17.93
CA GLY A 324 27.47 -23.06 17.57
C GLY A 324 28.85 -23.30 18.15
N THR A 325 29.77 -23.79 17.34
CA THR A 325 31.12 -24.21 17.72
C THR A 325 32.23 -23.55 16.92
N GLY A 326 31.89 -22.74 15.90
CA GLY A 326 32.81 -22.21 14.89
C GLY A 326 33.25 -23.26 13.86
N CYS A 327 32.84 -24.53 13.99
CA CYS A 327 32.98 -25.59 13.00
C CYS A 327 31.63 -25.83 12.31
N VAL A 328 31.50 -25.37 11.10
CA VAL A 328 30.19 -25.42 10.38
C VAL A 328 30.09 -26.73 9.57
N HIS A 329 29.08 -27.53 9.89
CA HIS A 329 28.66 -28.64 9.05
C HIS A 329 28.30 -28.16 7.66
N THR A 330 28.94 -28.68 6.61
CA THR A 330 28.82 -28.19 5.23
C THR A 330 28.31 -29.33 4.33
N ALA A 331 27.11 -29.08 3.75
CA ALA A 331 26.41 -29.99 2.84
C ALA A 331 25.96 -29.25 1.59
N PRO A 332 26.68 -29.32 0.45
CA PRO A 332 26.50 -28.45 -0.72
C PRO A 332 25.11 -28.55 -1.37
N GLY A 333 24.37 -29.63 -1.13
CA GLY A 333 23.00 -29.79 -1.61
C GLY A 333 21.95 -29.00 -0.85
N PHE A 334 22.27 -28.40 0.32
CA PHE A 334 21.29 -27.88 1.26
C PHE A 334 21.55 -26.44 1.76
N GLY A 335 22.57 -25.77 1.25
CA GLY A 335 22.87 -24.39 1.60
C GLY A 335 23.62 -23.67 0.48
N ALA A 336 23.31 -22.37 0.29
CA ALA A 336 23.96 -21.57 -0.75
C ALA A 336 25.45 -21.36 -0.47
N ASP A 337 25.83 -21.04 0.77
CA ASP A 337 27.23 -20.86 1.20
C ASP A 337 27.99 -22.17 1.16
N ASP A 338 27.36 -23.28 1.56
CA ASP A 338 27.90 -24.62 1.49
C ASP A 338 28.19 -25.01 0.03
N TYR A 339 27.24 -24.74 -0.87
CA TYR A 339 27.38 -24.97 -2.29
C TYR A 339 28.57 -24.19 -2.88
N GLN A 340 28.60 -22.87 -2.65
CA GLN A 340 29.69 -22.03 -3.17
C GLN A 340 31.07 -22.47 -2.65
N THR A 341 31.15 -22.76 -1.35
CA THR A 341 32.37 -23.21 -0.72
C THR A 341 32.83 -24.57 -1.28
N CYS A 342 31.93 -25.55 -1.36
CA CYS A 342 32.27 -26.85 -1.91
C CYS A 342 32.69 -26.78 -3.38
N MET A 343 32.02 -25.95 -4.21
CA MET A 343 32.40 -25.76 -5.62
C MET A 343 33.77 -25.11 -5.76
N ARG A 344 34.12 -24.12 -4.91
CA ARG A 344 35.45 -23.52 -4.86
C ARG A 344 36.56 -24.53 -4.57
N TYR A 345 36.27 -25.54 -3.74
CA TYR A 345 37.19 -26.63 -3.42
C TYR A 345 37.12 -27.82 -4.39
N GLY A 346 36.37 -27.70 -5.50
CA GLY A 346 36.21 -28.76 -6.52
C GLY A 346 35.51 -30.02 -6.01
N MET A 347 34.62 -29.89 -5.04
CA MET A 347 33.88 -31.01 -4.45
C MET A 347 32.64 -31.35 -5.30
N GLU A 348 32.22 -32.60 -5.24
CA GLU A 348 31.01 -33.08 -5.89
C GLU A 348 29.74 -32.52 -5.21
N LEU A 349 28.71 -32.23 -6.01
CA LEU A 349 27.40 -31.84 -5.46
C LEU A 349 26.57 -33.10 -5.17
N VAL A 350 26.32 -33.33 -3.90
CA VAL A 350 25.52 -34.47 -3.43
C VAL A 350 24.19 -33.97 -2.86
N VAL A 351 23.07 -34.56 -3.30
CA VAL A 351 21.71 -34.21 -2.88
C VAL A 351 20.99 -35.48 -2.41
N PRO A 352 21.18 -35.92 -1.15
CA PRO A 352 20.61 -37.17 -0.64
C PRO A 352 19.12 -37.07 -0.23
N VAL A 353 18.35 -36.12 -0.79
CA VAL A 353 16.91 -35.93 -0.56
C VAL A 353 16.21 -35.70 -1.89
N ASP A 354 15.12 -36.42 -2.13
CA ASP A 354 14.30 -36.32 -3.34
C ASP A 354 13.33 -35.12 -3.33
N ASP A 355 12.54 -34.99 -4.40
CA ASP A 355 11.57 -33.90 -4.57
C ASP A 355 10.46 -33.89 -3.52
N TYR A 356 10.18 -35.04 -2.90
CA TYR A 356 9.15 -35.20 -1.86
C TYR A 356 9.71 -35.04 -0.43
N GLY A 357 10.99 -34.60 -0.29
CA GLY A 357 11.65 -34.49 1.00
C GLY A 357 12.00 -35.81 1.62
N ARG A 358 12.21 -36.86 0.84
CA ARG A 358 12.62 -38.18 1.32
C ARG A 358 14.09 -38.43 1.04
N HIS A 359 14.76 -39.06 1.98
CA HIS A 359 16.13 -39.52 1.80
C HIS A 359 16.23 -40.51 0.65
N THR A 360 17.21 -40.32 -0.23
CA THR A 360 17.58 -41.26 -1.31
C THR A 360 18.44 -42.40 -0.76
N ASP A 361 18.75 -43.39 -1.62
CA ASP A 361 19.62 -44.54 -1.28
C ASP A 361 21.01 -44.11 -0.80
N TYR A 362 21.45 -42.88 -1.16
CA TYR A 362 22.72 -42.31 -0.68
C TYR A 362 22.76 -42.17 0.86
N ALA A 363 21.63 -41.92 1.51
CA ALA A 363 21.54 -41.81 2.96
C ALA A 363 21.54 -43.19 3.69
N GLY A 364 21.71 -44.29 2.98
CA GLY A 364 21.84 -45.66 3.51
C GLY A 364 20.57 -46.08 4.26
N LYS A 365 20.69 -46.41 5.52
CA LYS A 365 19.56 -46.93 6.33
C LYS A 365 18.39 -45.94 6.51
N TYR A 366 18.61 -44.65 6.21
CA TYR A 366 17.55 -43.62 6.27
C TYR A 366 16.78 -43.47 4.96
N ALA A 367 17.18 -44.20 3.91
CA ALA A 367 16.53 -44.16 2.62
C ALA A 367 15.00 -44.34 2.69
N GLY A 368 14.25 -43.49 1.98
CA GLY A 368 12.78 -43.51 1.96
C GLY A 368 12.10 -42.75 3.12
N MET A 369 12.81 -42.44 4.22
CA MET A 369 12.27 -41.63 5.32
C MET A 369 12.16 -40.17 4.89
N LYS A 370 11.11 -39.48 5.32
CA LYS A 370 11.03 -38.03 5.19
C LYS A 370 12.04 -37.35 6.11
N THR A 371 12.47 -36.15 5.74
CA THR A 371 13.44 -35.36 6.52
C THR A 371 13.03 -35.19 7.99
N GLU A 372 11.76 -34.92 8.26
CA GLU A 372 11.24 -34.78 9.63
C GLU A 372 11.23 -36.11 10.40
N GLU A 373 10.91 -37.20 9.72
CA GLU A 373 10.83 -38.55 10.30
C GLU A 373 12.22 -39.10 10.62
N SER A 374 13.26 -38.69 9.87
CA SER A 374 14.65 -39.13 10.05
C SER A 374 15.35 -38.46 11.25
N ASN A 375 14.97 -37.25 11.63
CA ASN A 375 15.60 -36.49 12.70
C ASN A 375 15.72 -37.28 14.02
N PRO A 376 14.62 -37.82 14.60
CA PRO A 376 14.73 -38.59 15.84
C PRO A 376 15.53 -39.89 15.67
N VAL A 377 15.49 -40.52 14.51
CA VAL A 377 16.26 -41.75 14.24
C VAL A 377 17.74 -41.48 14.15
N ILE A 378 18.16 -40.45 13.44
CA ILE A 378 19.57 -40.05 13.32
C ILE A 378 20.11 -39.62 14.70
N LEU A 379 19.29 -38.86 15.48
CA LEU A 379 19.67 -38.43 16.83
C LEU A 379 19.94 -39.62 17.75
N GLU A 380 19.07 -40.64 17.73
CA GLU A 380 19.24 -41.84 18.55
C GLU A 380 20.45 -42.66 18.10
N ASP A 381 20.68 -42.78 16.79
CA ASP A 381 21.88 -43.46 16.26
C ASP A 381 23.18 -42.74 16.71
N MET A 382 23.21 -41.42 16.69
CA MET A 382 24.37 -40.66 17.17
C MET A 382 24.60 -40.83 18.68
N ARG A 383 23.50 -40.96 19.45
CA ARG A 383 23.59 -41.23 20.89
C ARG A 383 24.18 -42.62 21.15
N GLN A 384 23.66 -43.64 20.45
CA GLN A 384 24.13 -45.05 20.62
C GLN A 384 25.56 -45.24 20.14
N SER A 385 25.98 -44.56 19.06
CA SER A 385 27.35 -44.64 18.56
C SER A 385 28.36 -43.80 19.36
N GLY A 386 27.87 -42.97 20.29
CA GLY A 386 28.73 -42.11 21.14
C GLY A 386 29.33 -40.90 20.42
N VAL A 387 28.82 -40.57 19.20
CA VAL A 387 29.27 -39.40 18.44
C VAL A 387 28.47 -38.13 18.77
N LEU A 388 27.33 -38.25 19.45
CA LEU A 388 26.58 -37.11 19.97
C LEU A 388 27.37 -36.47 21.11
N PHE A 389 27.83 -35.22 20.95
CA PHE A 389 28.48 -34.47 22.00
C PHE A 389 27.44 -33.86 22.98
N ALA A 390 26.44 -33.22 22.47
CA ALA A 390 25.30 -32.68 23.23
C ALA A 390 24.09 -32.45 22.31
N SER A 391 22.92 -32.23 22.93
CA SER A 391 21.70 -31.78 22.22
C SER A 391 20.93 -30.80 23.09
N GLU A 392 20.30 -29.81 22.47
CA GLU A 392 19.49 -28.78 23.13
C GLU A 392 18.17 -28.58 22.38
N GLU A 393 17.10 -28.32 23.11
CA GLU A 393 15.85 -27.88 22.52
C GLU A 393 15.85 -26.35 22.45
N ILE A 394 15.64 -25.83 21.25
CA ILE A 394 15.53 -24.40 21.01
C ILE A 394 14.23 -24.07 20.28
N VAL A 395 13.82 -22.82 20.33
CA VAL A 395 12.77 -22.27 19.46
C VAL A 395 13.45 -21.28 18.53
N HIS A 396 13.28 -21.47 17.23
CA HIS A 396 13.85 -20.57 16.25
C HIS A 396 12.85 -20.23 15.14
N SER A 397 13.07 -19.08 14.51
CA SER A 397 12.29 -18.64 13.38
C SER A 397 12.62 -19.49 12.14
N TYR A 398 11.65 -20.28 11.65
CA TYR A 398 11.85 -21.20 10.54
C TYR A 398 10.99 -20.82 9.32
N PRO A 399 11.50 -20.91 8.09
CA PRO A 399 10.78 -20.56 6.88
C PRO A 399 9.69 -21.59 6.53
N HIS A 400 8.48 -21.08 6.28
CA HIS A 400 7.32 -21.85 5.83
C HIS A 400 6.81 -21.32 4.51
N HIS A 401 6.30 -22.20 3.65
CA HIS A 401 5.62 -21.78 2.45
C HIS A 401 4.26 -21.16 2.83
N ASP A 402 4.04 -19.91 2.48
CA ASP A 402 2.86 -19.13 2.87
C ASP A 402 1.53 -19.74 2.39
N ARG A 403 1.57 -20.49 1.26
CA ARG A 403 0.40 -21.10 0.66
C ARG A 403 -0.04 -22.38 1.35
N CYS A 404 0.90 -23.25 1.74
CA CYS A 404 0.56 -24.53 2.39
C CYS A 404 0.78 -24.53 3.90
N LYS A 405 1.41 -23.48 4.44
CA LYS A 405 1.74 -23.32 5.85
C LYS A 405 2.64 -24.44 6.39
N LYS A 406 3.40 -25.10 5.50
CA LYS A 406 4.33 -26.18 5.84
C LYS A 406 5.77 -25.69 5.73
N PRO A 407 6.69 -26.27 6.53
CA PRO A 407 8.09 -25.92 6.48
C PRO A 407 8.67 -26.19 5.08
N VAL A 408 9.58 -25.33 4.65
CA VAL A 408 10.35 -25.53 3.41
C VAL A 408 11.73 -26.06 3.74
N ILE A 409 12.40 -26.60 2.73
CA ILE A 409 13.79 -27.05 2.83
C ILE A 409 14.64 -26.31 1.79
N PHE A 410 15.96 -26.19 2.03
CA PHE A 410 16.89 -25.84 0.96
C PHE A 410 17.34 -27.13 0.28
N ARG A 411 17.27 -27.16 -1.07
CA ARG A 411 17.61 -28.35 -1.83
C ARG A 411 18.17 -27.97 -3.20
N ALA A 412 19.31 -28.51 -3.59
CA ALA A 412 19.81 -28.34 -4.94
C ALA A 412 18.98 -29.16 -5.91
N THR A 413 18.50 -28.48 -6.95
CA THR A 413 17.70 -29.08 -8.02
C THR A 413 17.94 -28.33 -9.33
N PRO A 414 17.85 -29.01 -10.51
CA PRO A 414 17.97 -28.32 -11.78
C PRO A 414 16.84 -27.30 -11.95
N GLN A 415 17.19 -26.02 -12.07
CA GLN A 415 16.23 -24.93 -12.22
C GLN A 415 16.70 -23.92 -13.26
N TRP A 416 15.78 -23.10 -13.76
CA TRP A 416 16.10 -21.92 -14.55
C TRP A 416 16.30 -20.72 -13.64
N PHE A 417 17.37 -19.99 -13.89
CA PHE A 417 17.77 -18.80 -13.14
C PHE A 417 17.92 -17.61 -14.06
N CYS A 418 17.56 -16.44 -13.55
CA CYS A 418 17.96 -15.16 -14.09
C CYS A 418 19.15 -14.64 -13.28
N SER A 419 20.29 -14.43 -13.93
CA SER A 419 21.50 -13.86 -13.32
C SER A 419 21.30 -12.37 -13.07
N VAL A 420 20.88 -12.02 -11.84
CA VAL A 420 20.73 -10.62 -11.43
C VAL A 420 22.10 -9.93 -11.35
N GLU A 421 23.15 -10.65 -10.98
CA GLU A 421 24.53 -10.13 -10.92
C GLU A 421 24.97 -9.52 -12.23
N SER A 422 24.53 -10.07 -13.38
CA SER A 422 24.94 -9.60 -14.72
C SER A 422 24.48 -8.18 -15.06
N PHE A 423 23.45 -7.65 -14.40
CA PHE A 423 22.91 -6.30 -14.64
C PHE A 423 22.55 -5.57 -13.34
N LYS A 424 23.08 -6.01 -12.22
CA LYS A 424 22.82 -5.45 -10.87
C LYS A 424 23.11 -3.96 -10.77
N ASP A 425 24.26 -3.53 -11.30
CA ASP A 425 24.66 -2.12 -11.25
C ASP A 425 23.70 -1.23 -12.04
N GLN A 426 23.22 -1.69 -13.20
CA GLN A 426 22.22 -0.98 -13.99
C GLN A 426 20.89 -0.87 -13.24
N ALA A 427 20.48 -1.94 -12.53
CA ALA A 427 19.28 -1.92 -11.71
C ALA A 427 19.40 -0.93 -10.53
N ILE A 428 20.57 -0.88 -9.86
CA ILE A 428 20.84 0.10 -8.79
C ILE A 428 20.82 1.53 -9.34
N GLN A 429 21.46 1.77 -10.49
CA GLN A 429 21.42 3.08 -11.15
C GLN A 429 19.99 3.48 -11.54
N ALA A 430 19.15 2.53 -11.96
CA ALA A 430 17.76 2.81 -12.28
C ALA A 430 16.97 3.23 -11.03
N ILE A 431 17.23 2.62 -9.84
CA ILE A 431 16.61 2.99 -8.56
C ILE A 431 16.93 4.43 -8.16
N GLU A 432 18.15 4.88 -8.39
CA GLU A 432 18.60 6.25 -8.05
C GLU A 432 17.84 7.34 -8.83
N ASN A 433 17.32 7.02 -10.00
CA ASN A 433 16.54 7.93 -10.85
C ASN A 433 15.03 7.95 -10.53
N VAL A 434 14.58 7.17 -9.54
CA VAL A 434 13.17 7.07 -9.12
C VAL A 434 12.94 7.91 -7.87
N GLN A 435 11.80 8.59 -7.81
CA GLN A 435 11.37 9.32 -6.61
C GLN A 435 10.57 8.37 -5.71
N TRP A 436 10.99 8.24 -4.45
CA TRP A 436 10.40 7.31 -3.49
C TRP A 436 9.61 8.03 -2.40
N TYR A 437 8.41 7.54 -2.14
CA TYR A 437 7.51 7.98 -1.07
C TYR A 437 7.09 6.78 -0.19
N PRO A 438 7.58 6.67 1.05
CA PRO A 438 8.57 7.53 1.73
C PRO A 438 9.99 7.39 1.14
N ALA A 439 10.84 8.39 1.38
CA ALA A 439 12.21 8.45 0.82
C ALA A 439 13.11 7.25 1.20
N TRP A 440 12.89 6.61 2.35
CA TRP A 440 13.63 5.41 2.77
C TRP A 440 13.45 4.21 1.81
N GLY A 441 12.43 4.25 0.96
CA GLY A 441 12.18 3.22 -0.05
C GLY A 441 13.33 3.01 -1.02
N GLN A 442 14.07 4.08 -1.36
CA GLN A 442 15.24 4.00 -2.22
C GLN A 442 16.32 3.09 -1.62
N GLU A 443 16.72 3.35 -0.37
CA GLU A 443 17.76 2.55 0.29
C GLU A 443 17.30 1.10 0.50
N ARG A 444 16.04 0.90 0.86
CA ARG A 444 15.48 -0.44 1.01
C ARG A 444 15.54 -1.25 -0.29
N MET A 445 15.13 -0.64 -1.42
CA MET A 445 15.20 -1.32 -2.73
C MET A 445 16.64 -1.56 -3.14
N THR A 446 17.53 -0.58 -2.96
CA THR A 446 18.96 -0.69 -3.27
C THR A 446 19.62 -1.83 -2.50
N SER A 447 19.39 -1.92 -1.18
CA SER A 447 19.94 -3.00 -0.36
C SER A 447 19.42 -4.37 -0.80
N MET A 448 18.12 -4.48 -1.09
CA MET A 448 17.54 -5.73 -1.57
C MET A 448 18.11 -6.20 -2.91
N ILE A 449 18.37 -5.28 -3.84
CA ILE A 449 19.01 -5.63 -5.14
C ILE A 449 20.48 -5.96 -4.94
N ARG A 450 21.20 -5.23 -4.09
CA ARG A 450 22.64 -5.47 -3.81
C ARG A 450 22.88 -6.87 -3.24
N GLU A 451 22.03 -7.31 -2.34
CA GLU A 451 22.13 -8.61 -1.67
C GLU A 451 21.45 -9.75 -2.42
N ARG A 452 20.73 -9.43 -3.52
CA ARG A 452 19.93 -10.42 -4.22
C ARG A 452 20.80 -11.47 -4.90
N ALA A 453 20.51 -12.74 -4.62
CA ALA A 453 20.98 -13.88 -5.40
C ALA A 453 20.27 -13.97 -6.75
N ASP A 454 20.76 -14.87 -7.62
CA ASP A 454 20.08 -15.17 -8.88
C ASP A 454 18.61 -15.55 -8.65
N TRP A 455 17.73 -15.02 -9.49
CA TRP A 455 16.30 -15.28 -9.39
C TRP A 455 15.96 -16.64 -10.01
N CYS A 456 15.50 -17.60 -9.22
CA CYS A 456 14.94 -18.86 -9.69
C CYS A 456 13.57 -18.60 -10.34
N ILE A 457 13.52 -18.65 -11.67
CA ILE A 457 12.32 -18.33 -12.47
C ILE A 457 11.50 -19.56 -12.88
N SER A 458 11.94 -20.77 -12.59
CA SER A 458 11.18 -21.99 -12.91
C SER A 458 10.33 -22.49 -11.74
N ARG A 459 9.15 -23.00 -12.07
CA ARG A 459 8.21 -23.63 -11.15
C ARG A 459 7.71 -24.95 -11.72
N GLN A 460 7.59 -25.97 -10.90
CA GLN A 460 7.09 -27.30 -11.27
C GLN A 460 5.55 -27.29 -11.17
N ARG A 461 4.93 -26.43 -12.00
CA ARG A 461 3.48 -26.20 -12.02
C ARG A 461 2.88 -26.50 -13.40
N ARG A 462 1.54 -26.63 -13.44
CA ARG A 462 0.76 -26.77 -14.68
C ARG A 462 0.04 -25.50 -15.07
N TRP A 463 -0.33 -24.67 -14.06
CA TRP A 463 -0.97 -23.38 -14.26
C TRP A 463 0.03 -22.25 -14.13
N GLY A 464 0.58 -21.83 -15.24
CA GLY A 464 1.58 -20.79 -15.43
C GLY A 464 1.97 -20.69 -16.88
N LEU A 465 2.73 -19.66 -17.25
CA LEU A 465 3.31 -19.56 -18.58
C LEU A 465 4.42 -20.61 -18.72
N PRO A 466 4.39 -21.50 -19.73
CA PRO A 466 5.47 -22.48 -19.94
C PRO A 466 6.77 -21.76 -20.30
N ILE A 467 7.89 -22.26 -19.80
CA ILE A 467 9.22 -21.74 -20.16
C ILE A 467 9.51 -22.09 -21.64
N PRO A 468 9.70 -21.04 -22.50
CA PRO A 468 9.75 -21.22 -23.96
C PRO A 468 11.12 -21.70 -24.42
N VAL A 469 11.54 -22.88 -23.94
CA VAL A 469 12.84 -23.49 -24.25
C VAL A 469 12.64 -24.92 -24.80
N PHE A 470 13.39 -25.23 -25.83
CA PHE A 470 13.47 -26.58 -26.42
C PHE A 470 14.79 -27.23 -26.03
N TYR A 471 14.83 -28.56 -26.05
CA TYR A 471 16.04 -29.37 -25.86
C TYR A 471 16.33 -30.13 -27.10
N CYS A 472 17.53 -29.96 -27.67
CA CYS A 472 17.97 -30.78 -28.80
C CYS A 472 18.14 -32.25 -28.37
N LYS A 473 17.49 -33.19 -29.08
CA LYS A 473 17.59 -34.61 -28.73
C LYS A 473 18.97 -35.18 -28.94
N ASP A 474 19.74 -34.61 -29.89
CA ASP A 474 21.07 -35.12 -30.24
C ASP A 474 22.15 -34.71 -29.22
N CYS A 475 22.12 -33.46 -28.73
CA CYS A 475 23.16 -32.95 -27.82
C CYS A 475 22.66 -32.61 -26.41
N GLY A 476 21.36 -32.71 -26.16
CA GLY A 476 20.74 -32.41 -24.86
C GLY A 476 20.76 -30.94 -24.44
N LYS A 477 21.30 -30.03 -25.24
CA LYS A 477 21.44 -28.62 -24.89
C LYS A 477 20.12 -27.86 -25.07
N PRO A 478 19.84 -26.89 -24.17
CA PRO A 478 18.69 -26.02 -24.30
C PRO A 478 18.85 -25.08 -25.50
N VAL A 479 17.76 -24.84 -26.21
CA VAL A 479 17.71 -23.97 -27.39
C VAL A 479 16.53 -23.01 -27.25
N SER A 480 16.81 -21.72 -27.27
CA SER A 480 15.87 -20.63 -27.44
C SER A 480 16.60 -19.51 -28.15
N ASN A 481 16.00 -18.92 -29.17
CA ASN A 481 16.60 -17.82 -29.93
C ASN A 481 15.50 -16.90 -30.48
N PRO A 482 15.82 -15.76 -31.09
CA PRO A 482 14.82 -14.81 -31.59
C PRO A 482 13.82 -15.41 -32.58
N GLU A 483 14.23 -16.41 -33.40
CA GLU A 483 13.38 -17.08 -34.38
C GLU A 483 12.33 -17.98 -33.69
N SER A 484 12.76 -18.83 -32.75
CA SER A 484 11.86 -19.70 -31.98
C SER A 484 10.92 -18.89 -31.08
N ILE A 485 11.41 -17.84 -30.42
CA ILE A 485 10.62 -16.92 -29.62
C ILE A 485 9.59 -16.17 -30.47
N GLY A 486 9.98 -15.70 -31.68
CA GLY A 486 9.05 -15.03 -32.59
C GLY A 486 7.90 -15.95 -33.02
N LYS A 487 8.21 -17.21 -33.37
CA LYS A 487 7.19 -18.24 -33.69
C LYS A 487 6.25 -18.50 -32.52
N LEU A 488 6.81 -18.75 -31.32
CA LEU A 488 6.02 -19.03 -30.12
C LEU A 488 5.14 -17.85 -29.73
N SER A 489 5.69 -16.64 -29.73
CA SER A 489 4.90 -15.42 -29.43
C SER A 489 3.71 -15.29 -30.40
N GLY A 490 3.89 -15.54 -31.70
CA GLY A 490 2.80 -15.53 -32.65
C GLY A 490 1.75 -16.62 -32.40
N LEU A 491 2.17 -17.82 -32.03
CA LEU A 491 1.27 -18.91 -31.65
C LEU A 491 0.50 -18.63 -30.36
N PHE A 492 1.15 -18.02 -29.35
CA PHE A 492 0.50 -17.68 -28.11
C PHE A 492 -0.50 -16.52 -28.30
N ASP A 493 -0.18 -15.54 -29.15
CA ASP A 493 -1.11 -14.46 -29.49
C ASP A 493 -2.39 -14.97 -30.16
N GLU A 494 -2.27 -15.98 -30.99
CA GLU A 494 -3.41 -16.58 -31.72
C GLU A 494 -4.20 -17.59 -30.86
N TYR A 495 -3.50 -18.52 -30.19
CA TYR A 495 -4.12 -19.68 -29.55
C TYR A 495 -4.05 -19.64 -28.00
N GLY A 496 -3.17 -18.84 -27.40
CA GLY A 496 -2.82 -18.86 -25.98
C GLY A 496 -1.78 -19.93 -25.64
N SER A 497 -1.22 -19.86 -24.44
CA SER A 497 -0.14 -20.76 -24.02
C SER A 497 -0.53 -22.25 -23.88
N ASN A 498 -1.81 -22.60 -23.91
CA ASN A 498 -2.27 -23.99 -23.90
C ASN A 498 -1.73 -24.80 -25.09
N ILE A 499 -1.47 -24.15 -26.23
CA ILE A 499 -0.90 -24.77 -27.40
C ILE A 499 0.45 -25.47 -27.11
N TRP A 500 1.22 -24.97 -26.13
CA TRP A 500 2.46 -25.60 -25.69
C TRP A 500 2.25 -27.04 -25.18
N PHE A 501 1.12 -27.28 -24.52
CA PHE A 501 0.79 -28.57 -23.93
C PHE A 501 -0.02 -29.47 -24.90
N GLU A 502 -0.60 -28.91 -25.96
CA GLU A 502 -1.43 -29.59 -26.92
C GLU A 502 -0.64 -30.08 -28.14
N LYS A 503 0.47 -29.41 -28.49
CA LYS A 503 1.27 -29.66 -29.67
C LYS A 503 2.62 -30.28 -29.33
N GLU A 504 3.19 -31.05 -30.26
CA GLU A 504 4.55 -31.57 -30.15
C GLU A 504 5.59 -30.47 -30.44
N ALA A 505 6.84 -30.66 -29.93
CA ALA A 505 7.90 -29.66 -30.08
C ALA A 505 8.13 -29.25 -31.56
N MET A 506 8.06 -30.18 -32.46
CA MET A 506 8.30 -29.95 -33.89
C MET A 506 7.20 -29.13 -34.59
N GLU A 507 6.02 -29.04 -34.02
CA GLU A 507 4.94 -28.17 -34.48
C GLU A 507 5.07 -26.71 -33.96
N LEU A 508 5.88 -26.52 -32.91
CA LEU A 508 6.06 -25.25 -32.21
C LEU A 508 7.31 -24.49 -32.65
N VAL A 509 8.31 -25.21 -33.18
CA VAL A 509 9.53 -24.59 -33.73
C VAL A 509 9.29 -24.10 -35.16
N PRO A 510 10.09 -23.11 -35.64
CA PRO A 510 10.04 -22.68 -37.05
C PRO A 510 10.34 -23.82 -38.05
N ASP A 511 9.81 -23.73 -39.26
CA ASP A 511 10.10 -24.70 -40.33
C ASP A 511 11.60 -24.71 -40.67
N GLY A 512 12.20 -25.90 -40.66
CA GLY A 512 13.65 -26.06 -40.90
C GLY A 512 14.54 -25.64 -39.72
N PHE A 513 13.99 -25.43 -38.55
CA PHE A 513 14.75 -25.09 -37.35
C PHE A 513 15.80 -26.16 -37.01
N THR A 514 16.99 -25.72 -36.67
CA THR A 514 18.11 -26.59 -36.32
C THR A 514 18.81 -26.16 -35.06
N CYS A 515 19.35 -27.11 -34.33
CA CYS A 515 20.09 -26.80 -33.11
C CYS A 515 21.37 -25.99 -33.44
N PRO A 516 21.54 -24.78 -32.81
CA PRO A 516 22.75 -23.97 -33.09
C PRO A 516 24.03 -24.58 -32.56
N HIS A 517 23.96 -25.62 -31.70
CA HIS A 517 25.11 -26.26 -31.09
C HIS A 517 25.62 -27.45 -31.89
N CYS A 518 24.74 -28.24 -32.53
CA CYS A 518 25.13 -29.47 -33.20
C CYS A 518 24.46 -29.70 -34.57
N GLY A 519 23.52 -28.82 -34.97
CA GLY A 519 22.76 -28.98 -36.21
C GLY A 519 21.62 -30.01 -36.15
N GLY A 520 21.36 -30.61 -35.00
CA GLY A 520 20.25 -31.54 -34.77
C GLY A 520 18.89 -30.92 -35.08
N LYS A 521 17.93 -31.76 -35.51
CA LYS A 521 16.60 -31.31 -35.99
C LYS A 521 15.43 -31.78 -35.15
N GLU A 522 15.67 -32.60 -34.14
CA GLU A 522 14.62 -33.07 -33.22
C GLU A 522 14.74 -32.44 -31.83
N PHE A 523 13.60 -32.06 -31.29
CA PHE A 523 13.55 -31.32 -30.05
C PHE A 523 12.50 -31.89 -29.09
N ASP A 524 12.79 -31.78 -27.78
CA ASP A 524 11.82 -31.91 -26.68
C ASP A 524 11.51 -30.51 -26.11
N LYS A 525 10.44 -30.39 -25.30
CA LYS A 525 10.02 -29.13 -24.68
C LYS A 525 10.38 -29.10 -23.21
N GLU A 526 10.63 -27.91 -22.67
CA GLU A 526 10.66 -27.72 -21.23
C GLU A 526 9.28 -28.01 -20.63
N THR A 527 9.24 -28.55 -19.42
CA THR A 527 8.03 -28.92 -18.70
C THR A 527 7.67 -27.98 -17.58
N ASP A 528 8.62 -27.17 -17.11
CA ASP A 528 8.42 -26.19 -16.06
C ASP A 528 7.71 -24.94 -16.59
N THR A 529 7.04 -24.23 -15.68
CA THR A 529 6.44 -22.93 -15.96
C THR A 529 7.26 -21.79 -15.34
N LEU A 530 7.05 -20.57 -15.81
CA LEU A 530 7.64 -19.38 -15.21
C LEU A 530 7.06 -19.11 -13.82
N ASP A 531 7.82 -18.42 -13.01
CA ASP A 531 7.39 -17.81 -11.76
C ASP A 531 6.33 -16.75 -12.04
N CYS A 532 5.21 -16.73 -11.31
CA CYS A 532 4.17 -15.72 -11.46
C CYS A 532 4.70 -14.28 -11.24
N TRP A 533 5.81 -14.11 -10.51
CA TRP A 533 6.49 -12.81 -10.40
C TRP A 533 7.16 -12.37 -11.69
N PHE A 534 7.42 -13.29 -12.63
CA PHE A 534 7.85 -12.94 -13.98
C PHE A 534 6.69 -12.41 -14.80
N ASP A 535 5.49 -13.01 -14.65
CA ASP A 535 4.25 -12.56 -15.29
C ASP A 535 3.94 -11.10 -14.83
N SER A 536 3.77 -10.89 -13.51
CA SER A 536 3.48 -9.57 -12.96
C SER A 536 4.62 -8.57 -13.21
N GLY A 537 5.87 -9.02 -13.20
CA GLY A 537 7.04 -8.19 -13.55
C GLY A 537 7.02 -7.71 -15.00
N SER A 538 6.40 -8.44 -15.91
CA SER A 538 6.32 -8.11 -17.34
C SER A 538 5.14 -7.19 -17.70
N THR A 539 4.30 -6.79 -16.73
CA THR A 539 3.08 -5.98 -16.96
C THR A 539 3.37 -4.65 -17.62
N HIS A 540 4.47 -3.99 -17.27
CA HIS A 540 4.88 -2.72 -17.89
C HIS A 540 5.15 -2.87 -19.40
N TYR A 541 5.71 -4.01 -19.84
CA TYR A 541 5.95 -4.30 -21.24
C TYR A 541 4.65 -4.70 -21.94
N ALA A 542 3.95 -5.70 -21.42
CA ALA A 542 2.77 -6.27 -22.05
C ALA A 542 1.55 -5.34 -22.03
N SER A 543 1.41 -4.51 -20.99
CA SER A 543 0.27 -3.60 -20.85
C SER A 543 0.58 -2.17 -21.28
N LEU A 544 1.64 -1.51 -20.75
CA LEU A 544 1.88 -0.09 -21.05
C LEU A 544 2.50 0.10 -22.44
N MET A 545 3.49 -0.72 -22.78
CA MET A 545 4.27 -0.54 -24.01
C MET A 545 3.59 -1.14 -25.25
N HIS A 546 2.94 -2.33 -25.12
CA HIS A 546 2.34 -3.03 -26.27
C HIS A 546 0.83 -2.85 -26.38
N ARG A 547 0.12 -2.73 -25.27
CA ARG A 547 -1.31 -2.47 -25.31
C ARG A 547 -1.59 -0.99 -25.55
N THR A 548 -0.78 -0.11 -24.94
CA THR A 548 -0.87 1.35 -25.06
C THR A 548 0.54 1.92 -25.10
N PRO A 549 1.24 1.90 -26.26
CA PRO A 549 2.68 2.13 -26.37
C PRO A 549 3.19 3.44 -25.78
N ASP A 550 2.36 4.47 -25.77
CA ASP A 550 2.72 5.81 -25.30
C ASP A 550 2.64 5.96 -23.75
N LEU A 551 2.27 4.91 -23.02
CA LEU A 551 2.09 4.97 -21.57
C LEU A 551 3.33 4.55 -20.76
N TRP A 552 4.37 4.08 -21.41
CA TRP A 552 5.63 3.70 -20.75
C TRP A 552 6.63 4.87 -20.72
N PRO A 553 7.44 5.06 -19.65
CA PRO A 553 7.25 4.48 -18.32
C PRO A 553 6.05 5.06 -17.60
N ALA A 554 5.54 4.34 -16.60
CA ALA A 554 4.51 4.88 -15.71
C ALA A 554 5.04 6.07 -14.90
N ASP A 555 4.18 7.04 -14.60
CA ASP A 555 4.55 8.14 -13.70
C ASP A 555 4.56 7.66 -12.24
N VAL A 556 3.64 6.75 -11.85
CA VAL A 556 3.50 6.25 -10.47
C VAL A 556 3.18 4.76 -10.42
N TYR A 557 3.88 4.04 -9.52
CA TYR A 557 3.49 2.77 -8.92
C TYR A 557 3.08 3.02 -7.47
N LEU A 558 1.96 2.42 -7.02
CA LEU A 558 1.51 2.49 -5.63
C LEU A 558 1.09 1.10 -5.16
N GLU A 559 1.79 0.55 -4.16
CA GLU A 559 1.46 -0.74 -3.55
C GLU A 559 1.86 -0.77 -2.06
N GLY A 560 1.58 -1.90 -1.40
CA GLY A 560 2.02 -2.17 -0.03
C GLY A 560 3.54 -2.34 0.10
N ALA A 561 4.04 -2.19 1.32
CA ALA A 561 5.48 -2.29 1.63
C ALA A 561 6.07 -3.70 1.41
N ASP A 562 5.23 -4.73 1.29
CA ASP A 562 5.63 -6.09 0.90
C ASP A 562 6.12 -6.17 -0.55
N GLN A 563 5.68 -5.26 -1.42
CA GLN A 563 6.00 -5.27 -2.84
C GLN A 563 7.43 -4.85 -3.17
N TYR A 564 8.24 -4.42 -2.20
CA TYR A 564 9.68 -4.29 -2.39
C TYR A 564 10.35 -5.63 -2.72
N ARG A 565 9.83 -6.74 -2.23
CA ARG A 565 10.26 -8.12 -2.59
C ARG A 565 9.39 -8.78 -3.66
N GLY A 566 8.38 -8.09 -4.15
CA GLY A 566 7.43 -8.57 -5.13
C GLY A 566 7.47 -7.76 -6.42
N TRP A 567 6.36 -7.11 -6.73
CA TRP A 567 6.11 -6.46 -8.01
C TRP A 567 7.05 -5.29 -8.34
N PHE A 568 7.43 -4.45 -7.36
CA PHE A 568 8.39 -3.38 -7.61
C PHE A 568 9.72 -3.93 -8.11
N GLN A 569 10.18 -5.01 -7.49
CA GLN A 569 11.45 -5.63 -7.82
C GLN A 569 11.39 -6.40 -9.13
N SER A 570 10.36 -7.23 -9.37
CA SER A 570 10.22 -7.99 -10.60
C SER A 570 10.03 -7.09 -11.82
N SER A 571 9.23 -6.02 -11.71
CA SER A 571 9.08 -5.00 -12.76
C SER A 571 10.40 -4.29 -13.09
N LEU A 572 11.17 -3.92 -12.07
CA LEU A 572 12.48 -3.31 -12.26
C LEU A 572 13.44 -4.26 -13.00
N LEU A 573 13.54 -5.52 -12.55
CA LEU A 573 14.46 -6.51 -13.10
C LEU A 573 14.12 -6.87 -14.55
N THR A 574 12.85 -7.03 -14.88
CA THR A 574 12.43 -7.31 -16.27
C THR A 574 12.62 -6.11 -17.18
N SER A 575 12.39 -4.88 -16.68
CA SER A 575 12.62 -3.66 -17.46
C SER A 575 14.10 -3.46 -17.77
N VAL A 576 14.96 -3.50 -16.75
CA VAL A 576 16.41 -3.31 -16.93
C VAL A 576 17.01 -4.48 -17.71
N GLY A 577 16.66 -5.71 -17.38
CA GLY A 577 17.22 -6.89 -18.00
C GLY A 577 16.78 -7.10 -19.46
N ALA A 578 15.51 -6.91 -19.78
CA ALA A 578 15.00 -7.15 -21.12
C ALA A 578 15.11 -5.94 -22.06
N LEU A 579 14.91 -4.71 -21.56
CA LEU A 579 14.72 -3.53 -22.42
C LEU A 579 15.95 -2.64 -22.54
N ASP A 580 17.00 -2.81 -21.73
CA ASP A 580 18.14 -1.89 -21.61
C ASP A 580 17.71 -0.45 -21.29
N GLN A 581 16.59 -0.34 -20.59
CA GLN A 581 16.03 0.93 -20.16
C GLN A 581 16.03 1.00 -18.63
N GLY A 582 15.79 2.16 -18.07
CA GLY A 582 15.71 2.34 -16.62
C GLY A 582 14.50 1.65 -15.98
N ALA A 583 14.12 2.12 -14.81
CA ALA A 583 12.91 1.63 -14.12
C ALA A 583 11.66 1.89 -14.96
N PRO A 584 10.65 1.00 -14.93
CA PRO A 584 9.41 1.18 -15.66
C PRO A 584 8.46 2.18 -14.99
N PHE A 585 8.92 2.84 -13.95
CA PHE A 585 8.22 3.83 -13.14
C PHE A 585 9.12 5.00 -12.76
N LYS A 586 8.54 6.21 -12.66
CA LYS A 586 9.25 7.42 -12.24
C LYS A 586 9.14 7.66 -10.72
N GLN A 587 8.02 7.25 -10.13
CA GLN A 587 7.74 7.41 -8.72
C GLN A 587 7.21 6.11 -8.14
N VAL A 588 7.56 5.81 -6.88
CA VAL A 588 7.01 4.69 -6.12
C VAL A 588 6.44 5.22 -4.81
N LEU A 589 5.16 4.94 -4.61
CA LEU A 589 4.44 5.21 -3.37
C LEU A 589 4.19 3.90 -2.63
N THR A 590 4.42 3.92 -1.32
CA THR A 590 4.28 2.73 -0.49
C THR A 590 3.27 2.97 0.62
N HIS A 591 2.28 2.10 0.76
CA HIS A 591 1.37 2.11 1.90
C HIS A 591 1.70 0.99 2.90
N GLY A 592 1.33 1.23 4.17
CA GLY A 592 1.41 0.24 5.24
C GLY A 592 0.34 -0.84 5.13
N TRP A 593 0.27 -1.69 6.15
CA TRP A 593 -0.73 -2.75 6.27
C TRP A 593 -2.04 -2.22 6.84
N THR A 594 -3.13 -2.89 6.51
CA THR A 594 -4.39 -2.72 7.23
C THR A 594 -4.40 -3.64 8.46
N VAL A 595 -4.55 -3.03 9.63
CA VAL A 595 -4.50 -3.73 10.92
C VAL A 595 -5.80 -3.52 11.70
N ASP A 596 -6.07 -4.36 12.69
CA ASP A 596 -7.24 -4.19 13.56
C ASP A 596 -7.16 -2.93 14.44
N GLY A 597 -8.20 -2.63 15.20
CA GLY A 597 -8.24 -1.44 16.08
C GLY A 597 -7.13 -1.40 17.13
N GLN A 598 -6.50 -2.53 17.46
CA GLN A 598 -5.37 -2.68 18.37
C GLN A 598 -4.01 -2.68 17.68
N GLY A 599 -3.96 -2.57 16.35
CA GLY A 599 -2.74 -2.59 15.56
C GLY A 599 -2.19 -3.98 15.26
N ARG A 600 -3.01 -5.04 15.35
CA ARG A 600 -2.62 -6.41 15.04
C ARG A 600 -3.04 -6.78 13.62
N ALA A 601 -2.27 -7.65 12.98
CA ALA A 601 -2.64 -8.21 11.68
C ALA A 601 -4.05 -8.86 11.72
N MET A 602 -4.84 -8.61 10.69
CA MET A 602 -6.18 -9.18 10.57
C MET A 602 -6.11 -10.60 10.01
N HIS A 603 -6.66 -11.57 10.75
CA HIS A 603 -6.74 -12.97 10.35
C HIS A 603 -8.16 -13.50 10.52
N LYS A 604 -8.64 -14.27 9.53
CA LYS A 604 -9.97 -14.93 9.62
C LYS A 604 -10.09 -15.85 10.85
N SER A 605 -8.99 -16.52 11.20
CA SER A 605 -8.92 -17.43 12.36
C SER A 605 -9.04 -16.71 13.70
N LEU A 606 -8.67 -15.42 13.77
CA LEU A 606 -8.78 -14.59 14.98
C LEU A 606 -10.11 -13.85 15.07
N GLY A 607 -10.94 -13.88 14.02
CA GLY A 607 -12.21 -13.17 13.97
C GLY A 607 -12.09 -11.64 14.08
N ASN A 608 -10.89 -11.07 13.89
CA ASN A 608 -10.61 -9.65 13.99
C ASN A 608 -10.62 -8.93 12.63
N GLY A 609 -10.95 -9.65 11.56
CA GLY A 609 -11.05 -9.09 10.21
C GLY A 609 -12.37 -8.33 10.00
N VAL A 610 -12.30 -7.24 9.23
CA VAL A 610 -13.46 -6.47 8.77
C VAL A 610 -13.59 -6.64 7.26
N ASP A 611 -14.80 -6.96 6.79
CA ASP A 611 -15.07 -7.12 5.36
C ASP A 611 -15.47 -5.78 4.74
N PRO A 612 -14.86 -5.34 3.63
CA PRO A 612 -15.25 -4.12 2.92
C PRO A 612 -16.73 -4.09 2.52
N ALA A 613 -17.30 -5.22 2.11
CA ALA A 613 -18.69 -5.30 1.70
C ALA A 613 -19.66 -5.02 2.87
N ASP A 614 -19.33 -5.49 4.07
CA ASP A 614 -20.13 -5.21 5.27
C ASP A 614 -20.05 -3.74 5.67
N LEU A 615 -18.86 -3.13 5.58
CA LEU A 615 -18.68 -1.71 5.85
C LEU A 615 -19.43 -0.83 4.85
N ILE A 616 -19.35 -1.16 3.57
CA ILE A 616 -20.09 -0.43 2.53
C ILE A 616 -21.60 -0.57 2.72
N LYS A 617 -22.08 -1.73 3.13
CA LYS A 617 -23.49 -1.98 3.44
C LYS A 617 -23.96 -1.18 4.64
N GLU A 618 -23.12 -0.99 5.66
CA GLU A 618 -23.46 -0.27 6.89
C GLU A 618 -23.28 1.25 6.74
N PHE A 619 -22.18 1.70 6.15
CA PHE A 619 -21.77 3.11 6.14
C PHE A 619 -21.79 3.76 4.74
N GLY A 620 -21.66 3.00 3.67
CA GLY A 620 -21.46 3.49 2.30
C GLY A 620 -20.00 3.50 1.86
N ALA A 621 -19.78 3.57 0.56
CA ALA A 621 -18.44 3.59 -0.05
C ALA A 621 -17.67 4.89 0.27
N ASP A 622 -18.34 6.05 0.28
CA ASP A 622 -17.68 7.32 0.61
C ASP A 622 -17.07 7.32 2.03
N ILE A 623 -17.65 6.61 2.99
CA ILE A 623 -17.07 6.50 4.33
C ILE A 623 -15.82 5.60 4.32
N VAL A 624 -15.81 4.53 3.50
CA VAL A 624 -14.60 3.70 3.31
C VAL A 624 -13.49 4.52 2.61
N ARG A 625 -13.85 5.32 1.61
CA ARG A 625 -12.94 6.24 0.92
C ARG A 625 -12.38 7.29 1.90
N LEU A 626 -13.24 7.88 2.73
CA LEU A 626 -12.80 8.85 3.74
C LEU A 626 -11.88 8.21 4.78
N TRP A 627 -12.12 6.95 5.17
CA TRP A 627 -11.21 6.20 6.03
C TRP A 627 -9.81 6.09 5.42
N ALA A 628 -9.72 5.70 4.14
CA ALA A 628 -8.45 5.59 3.43
C ALA A 628 -7.68 6.91 3.34
N ALA A 629 -8.41 8.06 3.36
CA ALA A 629 -7.83 9.39 3.31
C ALA A 629 -7.61 10.04 4.69
N SER A 630 -8.09 9.46 5.78
CA SER A 630 -8.10 10.13 7.10
C SER A 630 -6.83 9.94 7.90
N SER A 631 -5.96 9.03 7.51
CA SER A 631 -4.70 8.70 8.18
C SER A 631 -3.52 8.81 7.22
N ASP A 632 -2.32 8.99 7.76
CA ASP A 632 -1.10 8.80 6.99
C ASP A 632 -0.97 7.31 6.61
N TYR A 633 -1.26 7.01 5.35
CA TYR A 633 -1.26 5.64 4.81
C TYR A 633 0.15 5.05 4.61
N HIS A 634 1.21 5.84 4.73
CA HIS A 634 2.59 5.33 4.70
C HIS A 634 2.91 4.46 5.91
N ALA A 635 2.17 4.64 7.00
CA ALA A 635 2.17 3.76 8.18
C ALA A 635 1.00 2.76 8.12
N ASP A 636 0.96 1.81 9.07
CA ASP A 636 -0.13 0.86 9.19
C ASP A 636 -1.46 1.55 9.51
N VAL A 637 -2.50 1.23 8.74
CA VAL A 637 -3.82 1.86 8.83
C VAL A 637 -4.76 0.99 9.66
N ARG A 638 -5.21 1.54 10.79
CA ARG A 638 -6.15 0.84 11.68
C ARG A 638 -7.56 0.80 11.09
N CYS A 639 -8.21 -0.33 11.28
CA CYS A 639 -9.54 -0.61 10.76
C CYS A 639 -10.40 -1.29 11.84
N SER A 640 -11.46 -0.62 12.29
CA SER A 640 -12.48 -1.17 13.18
C SER A 640 -13.81 -0.46 12.98
N LYS A 641 -14.93 -1.09 13.35
CA LYS A 641 -16.26 -0.47 13.24
C LYS A 641 -16.38 0.85 14.03
N GLU A 642 -15.69 0.97 15.14
CA GLU A 642 -15.67 2.18 15.98
C GLU A 642 -15.00 3.33 15.23
N ILE A 643 -13.90 3.07 14.53
CA ILE A 643 -13.22 4.08 13.68
C ILE A 643 -14.17 4.55 12.57
N PHE A 644 -14.87 3.64 11.89
CA PHE A 644 -15.84 4.00 10.84
C PHE A 644 -17.00 4.82 11.37
N LYS A 645 -17.50 4.55 12.58
CA LYS A 645 -18.52 5.39 13.24
C LYS A 645 -18.03 6.82 13.48
N GLN A 646 -16.79 6.98 13.94
CA GLN A 646 -16.19 8.32 14.14
C GLN A 646 -16.02 9.06 12.81
N ILE A 647 -15.54 8.39 11.78
CA ILE A 647 -15.39 8.96 10.44
C ILE A 647 -16.74 9.38 9.87
N ALA A 648 -17.80 8.57 10.06
CA ALA A 648 -19.15 8.91 9.64
C ALA A 648 -19.70 10.16 10.35
N GLN A 649 -19.33 10.38 11.62
CA GLN A 649 -19.67 11.62 12.33
C GLN A 649 -18.94 12.85 11.75
N ASN A 650 -17.66 12.72 11.44
CA ASN A 650 -16.89 13.80 10.82
C ASN A 650 -17.40 14.13 9.40
N TYR A 651 -17.75 13.12 8.62
CA TYR A 651 -18.38 13.27 7.31
C TYR A 651 -19.63 14.19 7.36
N LEU A 652 -20.46 14.06 8.40
CA LEU A 652 -21.68 14.87 8.52
C LEU A 652 -21.40 16.36 8.61
N LYS A 653 -20.23 16.78 9.11
CA LYS A 653 -19.86 18.21 9.19
C LYS A 653 -19.75 18.81 7.79
N PHE A 654 -19.03 18.15 6.89
CA PHE A 654 -18.94 18.56 5.48
C PHE A 654 -20.31 18.57 4.81
N ARG A 655 -21.07 17.47 4.94
CA ARG A 655 -22.39 17.34 4.32
C ARG A 655 -23.37 18.42 4.80
N ASN A 656 -23.40 18.72 6.09
CA ASN A 656 -24.27 19.75 6.66
C ASN A 656 -23.88 21.16 6.20
N THR A 657 -22.58 21.44 6.08
CA THR A 657 -22.08 22.70 5.49
C THR A 657 -22.53 22.85 4.05
N ALA A 658 -22.34 21.82 3.23
CA ALA A 658 -22.79 21.83 1.83
C ALA A 658 -24.31 22.01 1.73
N ARG A 659 -25.08 21.35 2.59
CA ARG A 659 -26.54 21.48 2.61
C ARG A 659 -26.99 22.89 2.96
N TYR A 660 -26.30 23.54 3.92
CA TYR A 660 -26.57 24.94 4.26
C TYR A 660 -26.33 25.85 3.05
N CYS A 661 -25.20 25.69 2.36
CA CYS A 661 -24.89 26.47 1.16
C CYS A 661 -25.96 26.26 0.07
N LEU A 662 -26.26 25.00 -0.26
CA LEU A 662 -27.28 24.64 -1.26
C LEU A 662 -28.66 25.28 -0.95
N GLY A 663 -29.08 25.24 0.31
CA GLY A 663 -30.35 25.83 0.73
C GLY A 663 -30.43 27.32 0.49
N ASN A 664 -29.31 28.04 0.59
CA ASN A 664 -29.21 29.48 0.41
C ASN A 664 -28.90 29.93 -1.02
N LEU A 665 -28.60 28.97 -1.90
CA LEU A 665 -28.36 29.20 -3.34
C LEU A 665 -29.61 28.93 -4.20
N ASN A 666 -30.75 28.66 -3.61
CA ASN A 666 -32.03 28.53 -4.37
C ASN A 666 -32.29 29.80 -5.20
N GLU A 667 -32.58 29.60 -6.49
CA GLU A 667 -32.76 30.68 -7.46
C GLU A 667 -31.54 31.61 -7.67
N PHE A 668 -30.34 31.18 -7.29
CA PHE A 668 -29.10 31.91 -7.55
C PHE A 668 -28.62 31.65 -8.97
N ASP A 669 -28.26 32.71 -9.70
CA ASP A 669 -27.68 32.63 -11.03
C ASP A 669 -26.14 32.75 -10.92
N PRO A 670 -25.39 31.65 -11.11
CA PRO A 670 -23.93 31.67 -11.01
C PRO A 670 -23.22 32.39 -12.17
N ASN A 671 -23.95 32.74 -13.23
CA ASN A 671 -23.39 33.56 -14.31
C ASN A 671 -23.42 35.06 -13.97
N ARG A 672 -24.04 35.46 -12.84
CA ARG A 672 -24.16 36.82 -12.34
C ARG A 672 -23.57 36.99 -10.96
N LEU A 673 -22.29 36.68 -10.83
CA LEU A 673 -21.56 36.91 -9.58
C LEU A 673 -21.42 38.40 -9.29
N VAL A 674 -21.43 38.77 -8.01
CA VAL A 674 -21.10 40.13 -7.58
C VAL A 674 -19.60 40.34 -7.80
N PRO A 675 -19.17 41.44 -8.46
CA PRO A 675 -17.74 41.76 -8.63
C PRO A 675 -16.98 41.86 -7.30
N ALA A 676 -15.70 41.51 -7.31
CA ALA A 676 -14.88 41.43 -6.10
C ALA A 676 -14.80 42.75 -5.30
N ASP A 677 -14.82 43.89 -5.99
CA ASP A 677 -14.80 45.24 -5.38
C ASP A 677 -16.14 45.67 -4.76
N GLN A 678 -17.22 44.92 -5.05
CA GLN A 678 -18.55 45.16 -4.51
C GLN A 678 -18.95 44.10 -3.45
N LEU A 679 -18.10 43.12 -3.20
CA LEU A 679 -18.34 42.16 -2.12
C LEU A 679 -18.15 42.80 -0.75
N GLU A 680 -18.96 42.38 0.21
CA GLU A 680 -18.75 42.68 1.62
C GLU A 680 -17.39 42.17 2.09
N GLU A 681 -16.69 42.88 2.95
CA GLU A 681 -15.35 42.53 3.39
C GLU A 681 -15.32 41.15 4.09
N LEU A 682 -16.37 40.80 4.86
CA LEU A 682 -16.52 39.50 5.49
C LEU A 682 -16.60 38.37 4.45
N ASP A 683 -17.24 38.58 3.30
CA ASP A 683 -17.34 37.61 2.23
C ASP A 683 -15.95 37.43 1.55
N ARG A 684 -15.21 38.51 1.37
CA ARG A 684 -13.83 38.48 0.88
C ARG A 684 -12.89 37.78 1.87
N TRP A 685 -13.11 37.97 3.19
CA TRP A 685 -12.39 37.20 4.20
C TRP A 685 -12.59 35.68 4.02
N ALA A 686 -13.83 35.22 3.87
CA ALA A 686 -14.15 33.82 3.66
C ALA A 686 -13.53 33.27 2.37
N LEU A 687 -13.52 34.06 1.28
CA LEU A 687 -12.88 33.69 0.02
C LEU A 687 -11.36 33.70 0.08
N THR A 688 -10.75 34.53 0.96
CA THR A 688 -9.30 34.48 1.25
C THR A 688 -8.95 33.17 1.98
N LYS A 689 -9.76 32.76 2.95
CA LYS A 689 -9.58 31.45 3.62
C LYS A 689 -9.77 30.28 2.64
N LEU A 690 -10.71 30.42 1.70
CA LEU A 690 -10.91 29.43 0.63
C LEU A 690 -9.68 29.32 -0.30
N ASP A 691 -9.07 30.48 -0.67
CA ASP A 691 -7.83 30.49 -1.47
C ASP A 691 -6.69 29.72 -0.78
N GLN A 692 -6.53 29.92 0.53
CA GLN A 692 -5.56 29.20 1.35
C GLN A 692 -5.85 27.69 1.36
N LEU A 693 -7.12 27.30 1.57
CA LEU A 693 -7.56 25.89 1.55
C LEU A 693 -7.24 25.21 0.22
N VAL A 694 -7.60 25.86 -0.90
CA VAL A 694 -7.37 25.31 -2.25
C VAL A 694 -5.89 25.11 -2.51
N ALA A 695 -5.04 26.09 -2.16
CA ALA A 695 -3.59 26.00 -2.32
C ALA A 695 -3.01 24.85 -1.48
N GLU A 696 -3.44 24.69 -0.24
CA GLU A 696 -3.02 23.61 0.65
C GLU A 696 -3.46 22.24 0.11
N CYS A 697 -4.71 22.08 -0.30
CA CYS A 697 -5.23 20.84 -0.83
C CYS A 697 -4.55 20.43 -2.15
N ARG A 698 -4.31 21.36 -3.08
CA ARG A 698 -3.58 21.09 -4.32
C ARG A 698 -2.14 20.67 -4.06
N LYS A 699 -1.46 21.32 -3.10
CA LYS A 699 -0.12 20.90 -2.65
C LYS A 699 -0.15 19.50 -2.06
N ALA A 700 -1.13 19.20 -1.22
CA ALA A 700 -1.30 17.90 -0.59
C ALA A 700 -1.57 16.78 -1.61
N TYR A 701 -2.40 17.02 -2.63
CA TYR A 701 -2.61 16.06 -3.73
C TYR A 701 -1.35 15.80 -4.54
N ASN A 702 -0.57 16.84 -4.85
CA ASN A 702 0.71 16.69 -5.55
C ASN A 702 1.76 15.96 -4.72
N GLY A 703 1.69 16.07 -3.39
CA GLY A 703 2.54 15.34 -2.44
C GLY A 703 1.98 14.00 -1.99
N TYR A 704 0.79 13.61 -2.48
CA TYR A 704 0.08 12.38 -2.08
C TYR A 704 -0.31 12.34 -0.59
N GLU A 705 -0.49 13.50 0.05
CA GLU A 705 -0.82 13.68 1.48
C GLU A 705 -2.35 13.80 1.67
N PHE A 706 -3.11 12.74 1.40
CA PHE A 706 -4.58 12.79 1.37
C PHE A 706 -5.20 13.13 2.74
N HIS A 707 -4.54 12.77 3.84
CA HIS A 707 -4.98 13.10 5.19
C HIS A 707 -4.93 14.62 5.46
N VAL A 708 -3.99 15.34 4.84
CA VAL A 708 -3.93 16.80 4.92
C VAL A 708 -5.17 17.40 4.27
N VAL A 709 -5.59 16.89 3.11
CA VAL A 709 -6.81 17.36 2.42
C VAL A 709 -8.05 17.18 3.32
N THR A 710 -8.20 16.01 3.94
CA THR A 710 -9.37 15.72 4.79
C THR A 710 -9.40 16.61 6.03
N HIS A 711 -8.26 16.85 6.67
CA HIS A 711 -8.15 17.71 7.85
C HIS A 711 -8.40 19.17 7.49
N ALA A 712 -7.77 19.69 6.43
CA ALA A 712 -7.94 21.07 6.00
C ALA A 712 -9.41 21.39 5.68
N ILE A 713 -10.10 20.51 4.93
CA ILE A 713 -11.53 20.70 4.61
C ILE A 713 -12.40 20.60 5.87
N ASN A 714 -12.14 19.64 6.77
CA ASN A 714 -12.87 19.53 8.02
C ASN A 714 -12.73 20.80 8.87
N ASP A 715 -11.52 21.31 9.02
CA ASP A 715 -11.25 22.51 9.83
C ASP A 715 -11.89 23.74 9.19
N PHE A 716 -11.81 23.90 7.89
CA PHE A 716 -12.49 24.96 7.18
C PHE A 716 -14.01 24.93 7.41
N CYS A 717 -14.64 23.75 7.32
CA CYS A 717 -16.08 23.59 7.57
C CYS A 717 -16.47 23.90 9.01
N VAL A 718 -15.64 23.52 9.99
CA VAL A 718 -15.97 23.63 11.41
C VAL A 718 -15.57 24.99 11.95
N VAL A 719 -14.34 25.42 11.74
CA VAL A 719 -13.77 26.61 12.37
C VAL A 719 -14.16 27.88 11.61
N GLU A 720 -13.83 27.96 10.33
CA GLU A 720 -14.06 29.17 9.54
C GLU A 720 -15.54 29.32 9.15
N LEU A 721 -16.17 28.25 8.66
CA LEU A 721 -17.54 28.35 8.15
C LEU A 721 -18.58 28.24 9.27
N SER A 722 -18.72 27.08 9.91
CA SER A 722 -19.86 26.83 10.82
C SER A 722 -19.84 27.66 12.08
N SER A 723 -18.68 27.86 12.72
CA SER A 723 -18.56 28.58 13.97
C SER A 723 -18.50 30.09 13.80
N PHE A 724 -18.24 30.60 12.63
CA PHE A 724 -18.05 32.02 12.37
C PHE A 724 -18.88 32.51 11.17
N TYR A 725 -18.43 32.26 9.95
CA TYR A 725 -18.97 32.88 8.74
C TYR A 725 -20.46 32.57 8.50
N LEU A 726 -20.84 31.30 8.46
CA LEU A 726 -22.22 30.90 8.18
C LEU A 726 -23.18 31.29 9.31
N ASP A 727 -22.69 31.39 10.53
CA ASP A 727 -23.52 31.82 11.65
C ASP A 727 -23.91 33.28 11.55
N ILE A 728 -22.96 34.13 11.17
CA ILE A 728 -23.20 35.60 10.98
C ILE A 728 -24.12 35.84 9.77
N LEU A 729 -24.00 35.05 8.69
CA LEU A 729 -24.73 35.26 7.45
C LEU A 729 -26.26 35.05 7.57
N LYS A 730 -26.74 34.36 8.59
CA LYS A 730 -28.16 33.95 8.68
C LYS A 730 -29.12 35.13 8.56
N ASP A 731 -28.88 36.23 9.29
CA ASP A 731 -29.76 37.43 9.23
C ASP A 731 -29.72 38.05 7.83
N ARG A 732 -28.53 38.22 7.27
CA ARG A 732 -28.32 38.78 5.92
C ARG A 732 -28.98 37.95 4.81
N LEU A 733 -28.86 36.62 4.88
CA LEU A 733 -29.46 35.71 3.88
C LEU A 733 -30.99 35.65 3.99
N TYR A 734 -31.56 35.77 5.20
CA TYR A 734 -32.99 35.54 5.43
C TYR A 734 -33.82 36.82 5.51
N CYS A 735 -33.24 37.93 6.00
CA CYS A 735 -33.98 39.15 6.32
C CYS A 735 -33.70 40.33 5.36
N GLU A 736 -32.66 40.27 4.53
CA GLU A 736 -32.40 41.28 3.51
C GLU A 736 -33.33 41.17 2.32
N GLU A 737 -33.30 42.16 1.44
CA GLU A 737 -34.03 42.17 0.13
C GLU A 737 -33.53 41.03 -0.71
N LYS A 738 -34.44 40.32 -1.42
CA LYS A 738 -34.13 39.10 -2.23
C LYS A 738 -32.99 39.33 -3.21
N ASN A 739 -32.98 40.46 -3.92
CA ASN A 739 -31.95 40.81 -4.89
C ASN A 739 -30.96 41.89 -4.41
N GLY A 740 -31.03 42.22 -3.13
CA GLY A 740 -30.17 43.25 -2.51
C GLY A 740 -28.70 42.89 -2.61
N LEU A 741 -27.80 43.86 -2.78
CA LEU A 741 -26.39 43.68 -3.01
C LEU A 741 -25.73 42.88 -1.87
N ARG A 742 -26.07 43.21 -0.59
CA ARG A 742 -25.51 42.49 0.56
C ARG A 742 -25.84 40.99 0.59
N ARG A 743 -27.08 40.62 0.24
CA ARG A 743 -27.50 39.22 0.13
C ARG A 743 -26.83 38.56 -1.04
N ARG A 744 -26.76 39.23 -2.20
CA ARG A 744 -26.09 38.71 -3.42
C ARG A 744 -24.59 38.52 -3.23
N SER A 745 -23.92 39.38 -2.43
CA SER A 745 -22.54 39.25 -2.01
C SER A 745 -22.33 37.92 -1.24
N ALA A 746 -23.16 37.69 -0.20
CA ALA A 746 -23.11 36.44 0.56
C ALA A 746 -23.36 35.20 -0.34
N GLN A 747 -24.38 35.26 -1.24
CA GLN A 747 -24.65 34.13 -2.13
C GLN A 747 -23.52 33.87 -3.13
N THR A 748 -22.84 34.92 -3.62
CA THR A 748 -21.66 34.78 -4.48
C THR A 748 -20.54 34.04 -3.73
N ALA A 749 -20.24 34.43 -2.49
CA ALA A 749 -19.23 33.74 -1.68
C ALA A 749 -19.64 32.29 -1.39
N LEU A 750 -20.88 32.02 -0.99
CA LEU A 750 -21.37 30.67 -0.74
C LEU A 750 -21.29 29.77 -1.98
N PHE A 751 -21.60 30.32 -3.17
CA PHE A 751 -21.47 29.57 -4.42
C PHE A 751 -20.02 29.20 -4.72
N LEU A 752 -19.09 30.16 -4.62
CA LEU A 752 -17.66 29.93 -4.86
C LEU A 752 -17.08 28.94 -3.85
N ILE A 753 -17.48 29.02 -2.59
CA ILE A 753 -17.06 28.08 -1.54
C ILE A 753 -17.56 26.66 -1.85
N LEU A 754 -18.86 26.53 -2.17
CA LEU A 754 -19.45 25.22 -2.44
C LEU A 754 -18.89 24.58 -3.73
N ASP A 755 -18.72 25.35 -4.79
CA ASP A 755 -18.11 24.92 -6.05
C ASP A 755 -16.68 24.40 -5.83
N ALA A 756 -15.87 25.18 -5.10
CA ALA A 756 -14.50 24.79 -4.79
C ALA A 756 -14.44 23.54 -3.91
N MET A 757 -15.24 23.50 -2.83
CA MET A 757 -15.26 22.35 -1.91
C MET A 757 -15.72 21.07 -2.61
N ALA A 758 -16.75 21.14 -3.47
CA ALA A 758 -17.23 20.00 -4.23
C ALA A 758 -16.16 19.47 -5.19
N LYS A 759 -15.43 20.34 -5.88
CA LYS A 759 -14.35 19.95 -6.79
C LYS A 759 -13.11 19.44 -6.07
N VAL A 760 -12.68 20.10 -5.00
CA VAL A 760 -11.45 19.75 -4.29
C VAL A 760 -11.62 18.45 -3.49
N PHE A 761 -12.81 18.16 -2.98
CA PHE A 761 -13.05 16.94 -2.20
C PHE A 761 -13.56 15.76 -3.05
N ALA A 762 -13.91 15.97 -4.32
CA ALA A 762 -14.41 14.93 -5.22
C ALA A 762 -13.48 13.71 -5.39
N PRO A 763 -12.14 13.84 -5.41
CA PRO A 763 -11.29 12.65 -5.43
C PRO A 763 -11.49 11.73 -4.24
N ILE A 764 -11.80 12.26 -3.07
CA ILE A 764 -11.98 11.50 -1.82
C ILE A 764 -13.43 11.09 -1.63
N LEU A 765 -14.37 12.05 -1.58
CA LEU A 765 -15.83 11.81 -1.42
C LEU A 765 -16.53 11.84 -2.77
N ALA A 766 -16.22 10.86 -3.64
CA ALA A 766 -16.64 10.83 -5.03
C ALA A 766 -18.17 10.89 -5.21
N PHE A 767 -18.91 10.16 -4.38
CA PHE A 767 -20.36 10.10 -4.45
C PHE A 767 -21.01 11.36 -3.88
N THR A 768 -20.59 11.77 -2.70
CA THR A 768 -21.17 12.95 -2.02
C THR A 768 -20.91 14.24 -2.81
N CYS A 769 -19.71 14.41 -3.35
CA CYS A 769 -19.39 15.60 -4.14
C CYS A 769 -20.14 15.64 -5.47
N ASP A 770 -20.38 14.49 -6.11
CA ASP A 770 -21.24 14.43 -7.29
C ASP A 770 -22.71 14.69 -6.92
N GLU A 771 -23.21 14.17 -5.78
CA GLU A 771 -24.54 14.48 -5.28
C GLU A 771 -24.73 16.00 -5.03
N ILE A 772 -23.71 16.64 -4.44
CA ILE A 772 -23.69 18.11 -4.24
C ILE A 772 -23.70 18.80 -5.62
N TRP A 773 -22.86 18.34 -6.54
CA TRP A 773 -22.75 18.88 -7.88
C TRP A 773 -24.09 18.84 -8.62
N GLN A 774 -24.80 17.72 -8.58
CA GLN A 774 -26.12 17.59 -9.20
C GLN A 774 -27.21 18.49 -8.55
N ALA A 775 -27.00 18.92 -7.32
CA ALA A 775 -27.96 19.73 -6.56
C ALA A 775 -27.68 21.24 -6.61
N MET A 776 -26.50 21.67 -7.10
CA MET A 776 -26.12 23.08 -7.13
C MET A 776 -26.37 23.72 -8.51
N PRO A 777 -26.52 25.06 -8.58
CA PRO A 777 -26.58 25.75 -9.85
C PRO A 777 -25.22 25.74 -10.54
N HIS A 778 -25.21 25.75 -11.90
CA HIS A 778 -24.00 25.70 -12.71
C HIS A 778 -23.79 26.95 -13.54
N ARG A 779 -22.53 27.31 -13.78
CA ARG A 779 -22.14 28.29 -14.80
C ARG A 779 -22.27 27.64 -16.19
N ASP A 780 -22.44 28.44 -17.22
CA ASP A 780 -22.46 27.98 -18.63
C ASP A 780 -21.15 27.25 -19.01
N SER A 781 -20.06 27.56 -18.32
CA SER A 781 -18.74 26.92 -18.53
C SER A 781 -18.56 25.59 -17.82
N ASP A 782 -19.43 25.25 -16.87
CA ASP A 782 -19.33 24.04 -16.08
C ASP A 782 -19.90 22.83 -16.85
N ASP A 783 -19.26 21.68 -16.69
CA ASP A 783 -19.84 20.43 -17.15
C ASP A 783 -20.77 19.88 -16.05
N ALA A 784 -22.06 20.10 -16.23
CA ALA A 784 -23.07 19.73 -15.24
C ALA A 784 -23.29 18.21 -15.11
N ARG A 785 -22.74 17.38 -16.02
CA ARG A 785 -22.98 15.93 -16.04
C ARG A 785 -22.36 15.21 -14.85
N ASN A 786 -21.16 15.64 -14.43
CA ASN A 786 -20.48 15.08 -13.26
C ASN A 786 -19.36 16.01 -12.77
N VAL A 787 -19.15 16.06 -11.46
CA VAL A 787 -18.10 16.89 -10.85
C VAL A 787 -16.69 16.56 -11.36
N LEU A 788 -16.39 15.28 -11.64
CA LEU A 788 -15.09 14.80 -12.14
C LEU A 788 -14.73 15.39 -13.52
N LEU A 789 -15.74 15.83 -14.28
CA LEU A 789 -15.53 16.43 -15.59
C LEU A 789 -15.15 17.93 -15.52
N ASN A 790 -14.85 18.44 -14.33
CA ASN A 790 -14.48 19.84 -14.11
C ASN A 790 -13.08 19.93 -13.46
N GLN A 791 -12.38 21.02 -13.76
CA GLN A 791 -11.06 21.27 -13.17
C GLN A 791 -11.19 21.82 -11.76
N MET A 792 -10.29 21.44 -10.87
CA MET A 792 -10.16 22.07 -9.56
C MET A 792 -9.76 23.53 -9.73
N PRO A 793 -10.31 24.46 -8.92
CA PRO A 793 -9.86 25.84 -8.93
C PRO A 793 -8.38 25.93 -8.55
N GLU A 794 -7.68 26.90 -9.13
CA GLU A 794 -6.26 27.14 -8.83
C GLU A 794 -6.09 28.22 -7.78
N SER A 795 -6.88 29.28 -7.86
CA SER A 795 -6.75 30.43 -6.97
C SER A 795 -8.03 31.29 -6.97
N PHE A 796 -8.26 31.97 -5.88
CA PHE A 796 -9.27 33.00 -5.70
C PHE A 796 -8.64 34.39 -5.50
N ALA A 797 -7.48 34.65 -6.05
CA ALA A 797 -6.69 35.87 -5.88
C ALA A 797 -7.48 37.18 -6.15
N ALA A 798 -8.43 37.14 -7.09
CA ALA A 798 -9.30 38.29 -7.41
C ALA A 798 -10.14 38.78 -6.21
N TYR A 799 -10.46 37.90 -5.27
CA TYR A 799 -11.30 38.17 -4.09
C TYR A 799 -10.50 38.41 -2.82
N LYS A 800 -9.18 38.21 -2.86
CA LYS A 800 -8.30 38.13 -1.68
C LYS A 800 -8.22 39.49 -0.96
N LEU A 801 -8.27 39.45 0.36
CA LEU A 801 -7.86 40.54 1.22
C LEU A 801 -6.33 40.51 1.39
N ASP A 802 -5.76 41.68 1.68
CA ASP A 802 -4.36 41.79 2.02
C ASP A 802 -4.08 41.25 3.44
N ASP A 803 -2.80 41.08 3.78
CA ASP A 803 -2.37 40.53 5.06
C ASP A 803 -2.79 41.42 6.24
N ALA A 804 -2.87 42.75 6.04
CA ALA A 804 -3.27 43.68 7.07
C ALA A 804 -4.78 43.56 7.39
N ALA A 805 -5.61 43.40 6.35
CA ALA A 805 -7.03 43.14 6.51
C ALA A 805 -7.30 41.78 7.16
N MET A 806 -6.52 40.76 6.78
CA MET A 806 -6.62 39.43 7.40
C MET A 806 -6.25 39.46 8.90
N ALA A 807 -5.15 40.11 9.26
CA ALA A 807 -4.77 40.30 10.67
C ALA A 807 -5.80 41.07 11.47
N ARG A 808 -6.46 42.06 10.83
CA ARG A 808 -7.61 42.78 11.39
C ARG A 808 -8.76 41.81 11.71
N TRP A 809 -9.13 40.93 10.79
CA TRP A 809 -10.19 39.96 11.02
C TRP A 809 -9.83 38.92 12.09
N ASP A 810 -8.59 38.50 12.21
CA ASP A 810 -8.13 37.65 13.32
C ASP A 810 -8.35 38.33 14.69
N THR A 811 -8.13 39.65 14.76
CA THR A 811 -8.40 40.46 15.97
C THR A 811 -9.89 40.51 16.25
N VAL A 812 -10.74 40.73 15.24
CA VAL A 812 -12.21 40.80 15.38
C VAL A 812 -12.78 39.42 15.79
N MET A 813 -12.22 38.30 15.26
CA MET A 813 -12.63 36.96 15.67
C MET A 813 -12.35 36.70 17.17
N LYS A 814 -11.18 37.13 17.66
CA LYS A 814 -10.82 37.03 19.08
C LYS A 814 -11.73 37.87 19.97
N LEU A 815 -12.06 39.10 19.52
CA LEU A 815 -13.06 39.94 20.21
C LEU A 815 -14.42 39.22 20.27
N ARG A 816 -14.90 38.66 19.15
CA ARG A 816 -16.16 37.91 19.14
C ARG A 816 -16.15 36.73 20.11
N GLN A 817 -15.04 36.02 20.23
CA GLN A 817 -14.88 34.91 21.19
C GLN A 817 -15.03 35.41 22.64
N ASP A 818 -14.42 36.55 22.98
CA ASP A 818 -14.53 37.17 24.32
C ASP A 818 -15.97 37.60 24.61
N VAL A 819 -16.63 38.25 23.63
CA VAL A 819 -18.04 38.63 23.75
C VAL A 819 -18.94 37.40 23.94
N ASN A 820 -18.74 36.34 23.14
CA ASN A 820 -19.51 35.11 23.26
C ASN A 820 -19.37 34.45 24.63
N GLY A 821 -18.18 34.49 25.25
CA GLY A 821 -17.96 33.99 26.61
C GLY A 821 -18.85 34.66 27.66
N ILE A 822 -19.01 35.97 27.55
CA ILE A 822 -19.86 36.72 28.49
C ILE A 822 -21.36 36.59 28.16
N LEU A 823 -21.71 36.47 26.85
CA LEU A 823 -23.08 36.15 26.42
C LEU A 823 -23.55 34.80 26.96
N GLU A 824 -22.70 33.77 26.92
CA GLU A 824 -23.03 32.46 27.50
C GLU A 824 -23.23 32.52 29.01
N LYS A 825 -22.42 33.31 29.72
CA LYS A 825 -22.57 33.54 31.16
C LYS A 825 -23.87 34.28 31.48
N ALA A 826 -24.17 35.36 30.74
CA ALA A 826 -25.45 36.09 30.89
C ALA A 826 -26.68 35.20 30.61
N ARG A 827 -26.53 34.23 29.65
CA ARG A 827 -27.60 33.27 29.36
C ARG A 827 -27.74 32.22 30.47
N ALA A 828 -26.64 31.74 31.03
CA ALA A 828 -26.65 30.80 32.15
C ALA A 828 -27.31 31.41 33.39
N ASP A 829 -27.04 32.71 33.63
CA ASP A 829 -27.62 33.51 34.76
C ASP A 829 -29.05 34.02 34.44
N LYS A 830 -29.61 33.61 33.27
CA LYS A 830 -30.98 33.97 32.82
C LYS A 830 -31.25 35.48 32.72
N ARG A 831 -30.19 36.25 32.42
CA ARG A 831 -30.29 37.69 32.16
C ARG A 831 -30.78 37.98 30.75
N ILE A 832 -30.48 37.06 29.82
CA ILE A 832 -30.98 37.05 28.44
C ILE A 832 -31.45 35.64 28.08
N GLY A 833 -32.39 35.51 27.20
CA GLY A 833 -32.86 34.23 26.65
C GLY A 833 -32.08 33.84 25.39
N LYS A 834 -31.92 34.75 24.45
CA LYS A 834 -31.19 34.57 23.18
C LYS A 834 -30.22 35.72 22.96
N ALA A 835 -29.16 35.48 22.19
CA ALA A 835 -28.16 36.51 21.87
C ALA A 835 -28.80 37.75 21.21
N LEU A 836 -29.79 37.59 20.34
CA LEU A 836 -30.54 38.70 19.73
C LEU A 836 -31.39 39.52 20.71
N GLU A 837 -31.48 39.15 21.99
CA GLU A 837 -32.13 39.92 23.07
C GLU A 837 -31.09 40.74 23.86
N ALA A 838 -29.80 40.65 23.46
CA ALA A 838 -28.71 41.34 24.17
C ALA A 838 -28.34 42.69 23.54
N HIS A 839 -28.02 43.63 24.48
CA HIS A 839 -27.17 44.76 24.21
C HIS A 839 -25.80 44.51 24.81
N VAL A 840 -24.75 44.67 23.99
CA VAL A 840 -23.35 44.48 24.37
C VAL A 840 -22.64 45.81 24.46
N THR A 841 -21.96 46.06 25.58
CA THR A 841 -21.06 47.20 25.76
C THR A 841 -19.61 46.72 25.80
N LEU A 842 -18.73 47.47 25.15
CA LEU A 842 -17.30 47.19 25.08
C LEU A 842 -16.52 48.37 25.64
N GLN A 843 -15.70 48.14 26.66
CA GLN A 843 -14.87 49.15 27.28
C GLN A 843 -13.40 48.70 27.29
N THR A 844 -12.53 49.50 26.69
CA THR A 844 -11.08 49.26 26.72
C THR A 844 -10.33 50.53 26.37
N GLU A 845 -9.09 50.63 26.80
CA GLU A 845 -8.14 51.65 26.37
C GLU A 845 -7.28 51.22 25.19
N ASN A 846 -7.44 49.97 24.70
CA ASN A 846 -6.71 49.40 23.60
C ASN A 846 -7.12 50.07 22.28
N SER A 847 -6.29 51.01 21.82
CA SER A 847 -6.54 51.77 20.58
C SER A 847 -6.47 50.86 19.32
N ASP A 848 -5.63 49.84 19.37
CA ASP A 848 -5.44 48.92 18.22
C ASP A 848 -6.68 48.04 18.05
N LEU A 849 -7.27 47.57 19.15
CA LEU A 849 -8.51 46.81 19.11
C LEU A 849 -9.68 47.66 18.58
N LYS A 850 -9.81 48.93 19.05
CA LYS A 850 -10.82 49.87 18.53
C LYS A 850 -10.64 50.11 17.04
N LYS A 851 -9.39 50.36 16.61
CA LYS A 851 -9.05 50.55 15.18
C LYS A 851 -9.37 49.34 14.35
N ALA A 852 -9.10 48.14 14.82
CA ALA A 852 -9.44 46.88 14.13
C ALA A 852 -10.95 46.74 13.88
N CYS A 853 -11.78 47.28 14.78
CA CYS A 853 -13.25 47.23 14.67
C CYS A 853 -13.85 48.44 13.92
N GLU A 854 -13.06 49.43 13.51
CA GLU A 854 -13.55 50.66 12.88
C GLU A 854 -14.27 50.34 11.54
N GLY A 855 -15.47 50.86 11.37
CA GLY A 855 -16.31 50.65 10.19
C GLY A 855 -17.04 49.30 10.11
N LEU A 856 -16.85 48.42 11.13
CA LEU A 856 -17.54 47.12 11.17
C LEU A 856 -18.83 47.20 12.00
N ASN A 857 -19.84 46.48 11.56
CA ASN A 857 -21.06 46.28 12.33
C ASN A 857 -20.87 45.17 13.39
N LEU A 858 -20.41 45.57 14.58
CA LEU A 858 -20.13 44.62 15.66
C LEU A 858 -21.39 43.88 16.17
N ALA A 859 -22.56 44.49 16.05
CA ALA A 859 -23.81 43.85 16.43
C ALA A 859 -24.12 42.68 15.51
N GLU A 860 -23.91 42.84 14.21
CA GLU A 860 -24.02 41.73 13.21
C GLU A 860 -22.98 40.63 13.44
N ILE A 861 -21.73 41.01 13.68
CA ILE A 861 -20.60 40.07 13.91
C ILE A 861 -20.81 39.26 15.20
N CYS A 862 -21.29 39.87 16.28
CA CYS A 862 -21.59 39.21 17.55
C CYS A 862 -23.00 38.59 17.61
N ILE A 863 -23.83 38.80 16.57
CA ILE A 863 -25.24 38.32 16.50
C ILE A 863 -26.06 38.77 17.68
N VAL A 864 -25.99 40.07 17.98
CA VAL A 864 -26.73 40.74 19.06
C VAL A 864 -27.56 41.90 18.50
N SER A 865 -28.53 42.40 19.22
CA SER A 865 -29.35 43.54 18.74
C SER A 865 -28.56 44.85 18.66
N THR A 866 -27.71 45.12 19.63
CA THR A 866 -26.85 46.31 19.64
C THR A 866 -25.48 46.00 20.28
N CYS A 867 -24.44 46.67 19.80
CA CYS A 867 -23.07 46.54 20.35
C CYS A 867 -22.36 47.88 20.22
N ASP A 868 -21.99 48.48 21.36
CA ASP A 868 -21.44 49.82 21.41
C ASP A 868 -20.17 49.90 22.26
N TRP A 869 -19.29 50.85 21.90
CA TRP A 869 -18.13 51.21 22.71
C TRP A 869 -18.55 52.17 23.84
N SER A 870 -18.87 51.60 25.00
CA SER A 870 -19.36 52.37 26.15
C SER A 870 -19.09 51.61 27.46
N ASP A 871 -19.22 52.25 28.57
CA ASP A 871 -19.17 51.63 29.87
C ASP A 871 -20.35 50.66 30.10
N PRO A 872 -20.14 49.55 30.83
CA PRO A 872 -21.20 48.61 31.13
C PRO A 872 -22.41 49.27 31.81
N GLU A 873 -23.63 48.92 31.40
CA GLU A 873 -24.86 49.41 32.03
C GLU A 873 -25.01 48.88 33.46
N GLU A 874 -25.70 49.65 34.32
CA GLU A 874 -26.03 49.21 35.67
C GLU A 874 -26.86 47.89 35.62
N GLY A 875 -26.41 46.87 36.33
CA GLY A 875 -27.07 45.56 36.34
C GLY A 875 -26.71 44.63 35.20
N ALA A 876 -25.80 45.02 34.28
CA ALA A 876 -25.29 44.15 33.24
C ALA A 876 -24.48 42.98 33.80
N GLU A 877 -24.43 41.85 33.05
CA GLU A 877 -23.42 40.84 33.31
C GLU A 877 -22.07 41.34 32.75
N VAL A 878 -21.06 41.42 33.58
CA VAL A 878 -19.77 42.02 33.23
C VAL A 878 -18.66 40.99 33.36
N GLY A 879 -17.75 40.97 32.40
CA GLY A 879 -16.56 40.13 32.45
C GLY A 879 -15.40 40.70 31.64
N ALA A 880 -14.18 40.31 32.01
CA ALA A 880 -12.98 40.61 31.22
C ALA A 880 -12.84 39.65 30.06
N GLY A 881 -12.29 40.11 28.93
CA GLY A 881 -11.93 39.25 27.82
C GLY A 881 -10.83 38.25 28.18
N VAL A 882 -10.84 37.12 27.56
CA VAL A 882 -9.75 36.09 27.68
C VAL A 882 -8.61 36.41 26.70
N ASN A 883 -8.95 36.75 25.46
CA ASN A 883 -7.98 37.15 24.45
C ASN A 883 -7.49 38.60 24.69
N PHE A 884 -8.35 39.47 25.23
CA PHE A 884 -8.05 40.86 25.53
C PHE A 884 -8.37 41.12 27.02
N PRO A 885 -7.44 40.84 27.95
CA PRO A 885 -7.68 41.01 29.40
C PRO A 885 -8.01 42.44 29.86
N ASP A 886 -7.63 43.43 29.04
CA ASP A 886 -7.94 44.86 29.21
C ASP A 886 -9.30 45.28 28.64
N LEU A 887 -10.01 44.36 27.99
CA LEU A 887 -11.37 44.56 27.51
C LEU A 887 -12.36 44.15 28.57
N THR A 888 -13.23 45.04 28.93
CA THR A 888 -14.42 44.76 29.71
C THR A 888 -15.64 44.63 28.80
N VAL A 889 -16.33 43.52 28.87
CA VAL A 889 -17.55 43.23 28.10
C VAL A 889 -18.72 43.27 29.08
N GLY A 890 -19.71 44.10 28.78
CA GLY A 890 -20.99 44.19 29.52
C GLY A 890 -22.13 43.60 28.64
N VAL A 891 -23.01 42.81 29.24
CA VAL A 891 -24.18 42.24 28.57
C VAL A 891 -25.42 42.57 29.36
N SER A 892 -26.35 43.31 28.75
CA SER A 892 -27.68 43.67 29.31
C SER A 892 -28.79 43.30 28.32
N GLU A 893 -30.03 43.40 28.72
CA GLU A 893 -31.19 43.22 27.83
C GLU A 893 -31.28 44.38 26.85
N ALA A 894 -31.47 44.07 25.56
CA ALA A 894 -31.55 45.09 24.52
C ALA A 894 -32.83 45.95 24.67
N LYS A 895 -32.68 47.25 24.47
CA LYS A 895 -33.78 48.23 24.54
C LYS A 895 -34.63 48.24 23.27
N GLY A 896 -35.88 48.69 23.40
CA GLY A 896 -36.77 48.86 22.26
C GLY A 896 -37.69 47.68 22.02
N VAL A 897 -38.38 47.72 20.89
CA VAL A 897 -39.37 46.70 20.48
C VAL A 897 -38.72 45.56 19.70
N LYS A 898 -39.05 44.35 20.05
CA LYS A 898 -38.61 43.15 19.27
C LYS A 898 -39.27 43.13 17.88
N CYS A 899 -38.50 43.24 16.85
CA CYS A 899 -38.97 43.20 15.48
C CYS A 899 -39.58 41.81 15.17
N PRO A 900 -40.86 41.72 14.74
CA PRO A 900 -41.54 40.46 14.51
C PRO A 900 -40.97 39.69 13.30
N ARG A 901 -40.14 40.35 12.49
CA ARG A 901 -39.55 39.73 11.26
C ARG A 901 -38.14 39.21 11.53
N CYS A 902 -37.19 40.05 11.96
CA CYS A 902 -35.78 39.63 12.16
C CYS A 902 -35.44 39.29 13.63
N TRP A 903 -36.34 39.57 14.58
CA TRP A 903 -36.23 39.30 16.01
C TRP A 903 -35.18 40.15 16.77
N MET A 904 -34.52 41.09 16.09
CA MET A 904 -33.68 42.08 16.75
C MET A 904 -34.53 43.12 17.48
N HIS A 905 -34.05 43.65 18.59
CA HIS A 905 -34.71 44.76 19.30
C HIS A 905 -34.29 46.09 18.67
N SER A 906 -35.22 47.01 18.47
CA SER A 906 -34.98 48.33 17.90
C SER A 906 -35.75 49.39 18.66
N VAL A 907 -35.09 50.49 19.02
CA VAL A 907 -35.70 51.69 19.62
C VAL A 907 -36.46 52.51 18.54
N ASP A 908 -36.09 52.34 17.27
CA ASP A 908 -36.66 53.06 16.11
C ASP A 908 -37.71 52.20 15.37
N ALA A 909 -38.35 51.24 16.06
CA ALA A 909 -39.34 50.40 15.47
C ALA A 909 -40.58 51.24 15.06
N ASN A 910 -41.13 50.95 13.86
CA ASN A 910 -42.36 51.63 13.37
C ASN A 910 -43.62 51.20 14.17
N ALA A 911 -44.77 51.72 13.80
CA ALA A 911 -46.06 51.42 14.46
C ALA A 911 -46.42 49.89 14.40
N GLU A 912 -45.88 49.16 13.48
CA GLU A 912 -46.08 47.70 13.29
C GLU A 912 -45.03 46.88 14.03
N GLY A 913 -44.09 47.51 14.72
CA GLY A 913 -43.00 46.92 15.47
C GLY A 913 -41.81 46.51 14.61
N LEU A 914 -41.77 46.84 13.34
CA LEU A 914 -40.68 46.55 12.44
C LEU A 914 -39.48 47.48 12.66
N CYS A 915 -38.29 46.95 12.72
CA CYS A 915 -37.07 47.76 12.70
C CYS A 915 -36.92 48.48 11.34
N PRO A 916 -36.18 49.61 11.27
CA PRO A 916 -36.04 50.41 10.03
C PRO A 916 -35.70 49.61 8.79
N ARG A 917 -34.74 48.65 8.91
CA ARG A 917 -34.35 47.76 7.79
C ARG A 917 -35.51 46.88 7.31
N CYS A 918 -36.19 46.18 8.25
CA CYS A 918 -37.31 45.32 7.90
C CYS A 918 -38.51 46.10 7.32
N ALA A 919 -38.74 47.29 7.82
CA ALA A 919 -39.75 48.18 7.27
C ALA A 919 -39.45 48.57 5.81
N ALA A 920 -38.21 48.92 5.49
CA ALA A 920 -37.76 49.24 4.14
C ALA A 920 -37.90 48.05 3.19
N VAL A 921 -37.47 46.84 3.65
CA VAL A 921 -37.59 45.61 2.84
C VAL A 921 -39.05 45.27 2.55
N ILE A 922 -39.95 45.35 3.52
CA ILE A 922 -41.35 45.05 3.35
C ILE A 922 -42.02 46.08 2.38
N ALA A 923 -41.67 47.39 2.51
CA ALA A 923 -42.17 48.42 1.63
C ALA A 923 -41.75 48.21 0.14
N GLY A 924 -40.62 47.53 -0.14
CA GLY A 924 -40.14 47.17 -1.44
C GLY A 924 -40.70 45.83 -1.96
N MET A 925 -41.46 45.10 -1.19
CA MET A 925 -42.09 43.84 -1.59
C MET A 925 -43.50 44.09 -2.14
N ASP A 926 -43.85 43.55 -3.31
CA ASP A 926 -45.22 43.38 -3.78
C ASP A 926 -45.90 42.28 -2.91
N VAL A 927 -46.23 42.62 -1.67
CA VAL A 927 -46.94 41.72 -0.77
C VAL A 927 -48.42 42.08 -0.89
N GLU A 928 -49.26 41.18 -1.40
CA GLU A 928 -50.69 41.23 -1.13
C GLU A 928 -50.91 41.10 0.38
N LEU A 929 -51.22 42.15 1.02
CA LEU A 929 -51.52 42.27 2.43
C LEU A 929 -52.87 41.62 2.81
#